data_7dbe65be8332913b2907430cf2442c83
#
_entry.id   7dbe65be8332913b2907430cf2442c83
#
_cell.length_a   1.000
_cell.length_b   1.000
_cell.length_c   1.000
_cell.angle_alpha   90.00
_cell.angle_beta   90.00
_cell.angle_gamma   90.00
#
_symmetry.space_group_name_H-M   'P 1'
#
loop_
_entity.id
_entity.type
_entity.pdbx_description
1 polymer ?
#
loop_
_entity_poly.entity_id
_entity_poly.type
_entity_poly.pdbx_seq_one_letter_code
_entity_poly.pdbx_strand_id
1 'polypeptide(L)'
;MKYIFNNFINTLRHYKASSLLNIFGMAVAFAAFYVILTQVQWGFTYNQGLEDGDHIFLMTRPNPGKDGELDLYFTRPMAEEICTSVPGVEAFGTSTFASGTDESIFYLKEGDNVRKFSAVEQRATQGIFDVFDFEAESGSFDDMSQVGAVAVSSRFASIHGLKVGDYLSFNPAGAPFHCFVAAIWKDKFPENSSPGCIELIHSYGKQFLDDWVENDFPYFVKLSSADGKEAFEQAANEIEGYMASQLNITLIPFEELYYREDVNAKHPVCRSGNKATDVSLLVVAILIILIALINFVNFFFALVPARVRSVNTYKVFGTSRASLVMNFILESVGMVVLALVLAAIMVLALDKSSMTDILAAPIGMAANVGILVLTVAVAVIGAAVSSIYPAFYITSFQSAMVLKGSFGSSRAGRSLRNTLIGVQFVISLALIICASFVKLQHKYMMTFDMGFDKEQLISGVIPGDVAWWNPKNEAFEDILRSNPDIADMTWANGQMVSQTRMGWGYPDNGRTIHFDVYPVAYNFLDFMGIEMVEGRNFTKSDELSENGVIIFNEEARDKYEFSLESEAPSHTGDAAVLAGFCKNFHFRPLQYGSDPFAFYLFGKDHSWREQGLTNIYVRTTAGADMRRVIAFIRDTVLELCPDIDPDSITLAPFDEELARKYNLEEKLSKQVTAFTLIAIILALMGVFGLVFFETQHRMKEIAVRRVLGAEVKDILSMLSRKYATIVMICFVIAAPVSYLVTERYFSNFAYRMSIRPWVFVAALMVVLVVTVALVVARSFSAATKNPVESIKAE
;
A
#
# COMPACT_ATOMS: atom_id res chain seq x y z
N MET A 1 -23.01 -35.39 25.53
CA MET A 1 -22.05 -34.31 25.71
C MET A 1 -20.81 -34.66 26.54
N LYS A 2 -20.94 -35.16 27.79
CA LYS A 2 -19.83 -35.55 28.66
C LYS A 2 -18.87 -36.58 28.01
N TYR A 3 -19.38 -37.52 27.23
CA TYR A 3 -18.60 -38.54 26.51
C TYR A 3 -17.76 -37.96 25.35
N ILE A 4 -18.31 -37.01 24.57
CA ILE A 4 -17.63 -36.33 23.47
C ILE A 4 -16.45 -35.50 24.02
N PHE A 5 -16.74 -34.76 25.13
CA PHE A 5 -15.73 -33.94 25.80
C PHE A 5 -14.58 -34.81 26.38
N ASN A 6 -14.87 -35.96 26.98
CA ASN A 6 -13.84 -36.87 27.49
C ASN A 6 -12.99 -37.44 26.35
N ASN A 7 -13.58 -37.80 25.21
CA ASN A 7 -12.86 -38.28 24.05
C ASN A 7 -11.94 -37.19 23.47
N PHE A 8 -12.42 -35.97 23.38
CA PHE A 8 -11.66 -34.80 22.95
C PHE A 8 -10.41 -34.58 23.84
N ILE A 9 -10.61 -34.55 25.17
CA ILE A 9 -9.48 -34.39 26.12
C ILE A 9 -8.51 -35.57 26.03
N ASN A 10 -8.99 -36.80 25.89
CA ASN A 10 -8.14 -37.99 25.72
C ASN A 10 -7.31 -37.88 24.45
N THR A 11 -7.85 -37.35 23.33
CA THR A 11 -7.10 -37.11 22.09
C THR A 11 -5.98 -36.14 22.31
N LEU A 12 -6.29 -34.97 22.93
CA LEU A 12 -5.30 -33.93 23.25
C LEU A 12 -4.18 -34.47 24.16
N ARG A 13 -4.53 -35.34 25.13
CA ARG A 13 -3.55 -35.90 26.08
C ARG A 13 -2.68 -37.03 25.47
N HIS A 14 -3.23 -37.88 24.61
CA HIS A 14 -2.49 -38.99 23.97
C HIS A 14 -1.59 -38.54 22.83
N TYR A 15 -2.05 -37.51 22.05
CA TYR A 15 -1.35 -37.00 20.86
C TYR A 15 -0.90 -35.55 21.02
N LYS A 16 -0.36 -35.22 22.23
CA LYS A 16 -0.02 -33.83 22.64
C LYS A 16 0.71 -33.01 21.57
N ALA A 17 1.83 -33.56 21.07
CA ALA A 17 2.67 -32.82 20.11
C ALA A 17 1.95 -32.55 18.78
N SER A 18 1.26 -33.57 18.23
CA SER A 18 0.54 -33.42 16.95
C SER A 18 -0.70 -32.51 17.08
N SER A 19 -1.45 -32.64 18.19
CA SER A 19 -2.63 -31.78 18.43
C SER A 19 -2.25 -30.32 18.68
N LEU A 20 -1.19 -30.08 19.49
CA LEU A 20 -0.69 -28.71 19.74
C LEU A 20 -0.17 -28.07 18.44
N LEU A 21 0.59 -28.83 17.65
CA LEU A 21 1.10 -28.33 16.37
C LEU A 21 -0.06 -27.96 15.43
N ASN A 22 -1.10 -28.82 15.36
CA ASN A 22 -2.26 -28.56 14.51
C ASN A 22 -3.09 -27.34 14.99
N ILE A 23 -3.37 -27.22 16.31
CA ILE A 23 -4.08 -26.08 16.89
C ILE A 23 -3.29 -24.79 16.68
N PHE A 24 -1.98 -24.80 16.93
CA PHE A 24 -1.12 -23.63 16.71
C PHE A 24 -1.07 -23.22 15.23
N GLY A 25 -0.92 -24.19 14.32
CA GLY A 25 -0.93 -23.92 12.87
C GLY A 25 -2.26 -23.31 12.42
N MET A 26 -3.39 -23.86 12.87
CA MET A 26 -4.71 -23.27 12.58
C MET A 26 -4.86 -21.88 13.19
N ALA A 27 -4.37 -21.66 14.42
CA ALA A 27 -4.43 -20.35 15.07
C ALA A 27 -3.67 -19.28 14.29
N VAL A 28 -2.44 -19.60 13.85
CA VAL A 28 -1.64 -18.69 13.00
C VAL A 28 -2.35 -18.42 11.67
N ALA A 29 -2.95 -19.44 11.05
CA ALA A 29 -3.67 -19.28 9.80
C ALA A 29 -4.92 -18.42 9.94
N PHE A 30 -5.73 -18.61 11.01
CA PHE A 30 -6.92 -17.80 11.25
C PHE A 30 -6.59 -16.36 11.65
N ALA A 31 -5.51 -16.15 12.40
CA ALA A 31 -5.02 -14.81 12.72
C ALA A 31 -4.56 -14.07 11.44
N ALA A 32 -3.75 -14.73 10.60
CA ALA A 32 -3.32 -14.17 9.33
C ALA A 32 -4.50 -13.89 8.39
N PHE A 33 -5.45 -14.82 8.29
CA PHE A 33 -6.66 -14.67 7.48
C PHE A 33 -7.49 -13.47 7.93
N TYR A 34 -7.71 -13.32 9.24
CA TYR A 34 -8.41 -12.17 9.81
C TYR A 34 -7.71 -10.85 9.46
N VAL A 35 -6.40 -10.76 9.70
CA VAL A 35 -5.61 -9.55 9.41
C VAL A 35 -5.67 -9.19 7.92
N ILE A 36 -5.47 -10.17 7.03
CA ILE A 36 -5.51 -9.91 5.59
C ILE A 36 -6.90 -9.48 5.14
N LEU A 37 -7.96 -10.16 5.61
CA LEU A 37 -9.33 -9.78 5.23
C LEU A 37 -9.71 -8.38 5.73
N THR A 38 -9.20 -7.97 6.89
CA THR A 38 -9.41 -6.61 7.40
C THR A 38 -8.80 -5.59 6.45
N GLN A 39 -7.57 -5.83 5.95
CA GLN A 39 -6.94 -4.95 4.96
C GLN A 39 -7.73 -4.91 3.64
N VAL A 40 -8.12 -6.07 3.14
CA VAL A 40 -8.89 -6.20 1.89
C VAL A 40 -10.26 -5.53 2.01
N GLN A 41 -10.99 -5.76 3.11
CA GLN A 41 -12.29 -5.10 3.32
C GLN A 41 -12.12 -3.59 3.34
N TRP A 42 -11.14 -3.10 4.10
CA TRP A 42 -10.88 -1.66 4.20
C TRP A 42 -10.67 -1.03 2.81
N GLY A 43 -9.86 -1.65 1.94
CA GLY A 43 -9.69 -1.18 0.57
C GLY A 43 -10.98 -1.20 -0.25
N PHE A 44 -11.74 -2.31 -0.19
CA PHE A 44 -13.00 -2.43 -0.94
C PHE A 44 -14.12 -1.51 -0.45
N THR A 45 -14.08 -1.06 0.80
CA THR A 45 -15.10 -0.19 1.39
C THR A 45 -14.62 1.22 1.70
N TYR A 46 -13.44 1.61 1.18
CA TYR A 46 -12.75 2.82 1.60
C TYR A 46 -13.58 4.10 1.44
N ASN A 47 -14.22 4.29 0.30
CA ASN A 47 -15.09 5.45 0.05
C ASN A 47 -16.59 5.16 0.24
N GLN A 48 -16.93 4.02 0.82
CA GLN A 48 -18.33 3.65 1.06
C GLN A 48 -18.75 4.04 2.48
N GLY A 49 -20.05 4.18 2.69
CA GLY A 49 -20.66 4.42 4.01
C GLY A 49 -20.84 5.88 4.37
N LEU A 50 -20.66 6.80 3.43
CA LEU A 50 -21.21 8.16 3.53
C LEU A 50 -22.73 8.12 3.31
N GLU A 51 -23.46 8.92 4.07
CA GLU A 51 -24.87 9.20 3.82
C GLU A 51 -24.96 9.88 2.44
N ASP A 52 -25.84 9.39 1.55
CA ASP A 52 -25.95 9.85 0.16
C ASP A 52 -24.64 9.83 -0.66
N GLY A 53 -23.66 8.96 -0.31
CA GLY A 53 -22.36 8.87 -1.00
C GLY A 53 -22.47 8.50 -2.47
N ASP A 54 -23.52 7.78 -2.86
CA ASP A 54 -23.86 7.43 -4.25
C ASP A 54 -24.40 8.61 -5.06
N HIS A 55 -24.81 9.72 -4.42
CA HIS A 55 -25.18 10.99 -5.05
C HIS A 55 -23.98 11.90 -5.29
N ILE A 56 -22.79 11.60 -4.75
CA ILE A 56 -21.60 12.44 -4.84
C ILE A 56 -20.72 11.96 -6.00
N PHE A 57 -20.33 12.88 -6.84
CA PHE A 57 -19.49 12.63 -8.01
C PHE A 57 -18.32 13.60 -8.08
N LEU A 58 -17.19 13.11 -8.62
CA LEU A 58 -16.08 13.97 -9.04
C LEU A 58 -16.25 14.32 -10.51
N MET A 59 -16.22 15.60 -10.83
CA MET A 59 -16.26 16.08 -12.20
C MET A 59 -14.89 15.91 -12.86
N THR A 60 -14.87 15.37 -14.08
CA THR A 60 -13.65 15.06 -14.84
C THR A 60 -13.84 15.39 -16.32
N ARG A 61 -12.72 15.45 -17.04
CA ARG A 61 -12.67 15.60 -18.50
C ARG A 61 -11.52 14.77 -19.08
N PRO A 62 -11.47 14.48 -20.39
CA PRO A 62 -10.30 13.85 -21.00
C PRO A 62 -9.04 14.70 -20.76
N ASN A 63 -7.94 14.06 -20.42
CA ASN A 63 -6.66 14.72 -20.23
C ASN A 63 -6.11 15.17 -21.60
N PRO A 64 -5.94 16.47 -21.86
CA PRO A 64 -5.46 16.95 -23.16
C PRO A 64 -4.02 16.53 -23.47
N GLY A 65 -3.23 16.15 -22.45
CA GLY A 65 -1.83 15.75 -22.60
C GLY A 65 -1.61 14.25 -22.72
N LYS A 66 -2.62 13.43 -22.40
CA LYS A 66 -2.44 11.97 -22.29
C LYS A 66 -3.71 11.17 -22.62
N ASP A 67 -3.68 10.49 -23.74
CA ASP A 67 -4.80 9.67 -24.20
C ASP A 67 -5.16 8.57 -23.18
N GLY A 68 -6.44 8.47 -22.87
CA GLY A 68 -6.96 7.45 -21.96
C GLY A 68 -6.87 7.79 -20.47
N GLU A 69 -6.33 8.94 -20.08
CA GLU A 69 -6.42 9.49 -18.73
C GLU A 69 -7.50 10.58 -18.65
N LEU A 70 -8.06 10.73 -17.44
CA LEU A 70 -9.01 11.79 -17.12
C LEU A 70 -8.30 12.89 -16.30
N ASP A 71 -8.55 14.14 -16.66
CA ASP A 71 -8.17 15.32 -15.92
C ASP A 71 -9.33 15.74 -14.99
N LEU A 72 -8.98 16.18 -13.79
CA LEU A 72 -9.96 16.60 -12.78
C LEU A 72 -9.91 18.10 -12.50
N TYR A 73 -9.06 18.83 -13.23
CA TYR A 73 -8.84 20.25 -12.98
C TYR A 73 -9.68 21.15 -13.88
N PHE A 74 -10.31 22.11 -13.23
CA PHE A 74 -11.12 23.15 -13.87
C PHE A 74 -10.69 24.51 -13.32
N THR A 75 -10.93 25.58 -14.10
CA THR A 75 -10.92 26.91 -13.51
C THR A 75 -12.17 27.06 -12.64
N ARG A 76 -12.08 27.87 -11.59
CA ARG A 76 -13.19 28.06 -10.67
C ARG A 76 -14.43 28.63 -11.36
N PRO A 77 -14.36 29.71 -12.17
CA PRO A 77 -15.53 30.26 -12.86
C PRO A 77 -16.19 29.24 -13.81
N MET A 78 -15.39 28.45 -14.54
CA MET A 78 -15.90 27.44 -15.46
C MET A 78 -16.71 26.36 -14.72
N ALA A 79 -16.16 25.81 -13.65
CA ALA A 79 -16.82 24.75 -12.90
C ALA A 79 -18.10 25.24 -12.21
N GLU A 80 -18.09 26.46 -11.67
CA GLU A 80 -19.27 27.06 -11.04
C GLU A 80 -20.37 27.40 -12.08
N GLU A 81 -19.98 27.86 -13.28
CA GLU A 81 -20.94 28.07 -14.38
C GLU A 81 -21.61 26.76 -14.80
N ILE A 82 -20.85 25.67 -14.99
CA ILE A 82 -21.38 24.35 -15.32
C ILE A 82 -22.34 23.86 -14.24
N CYS A 83 -21.92 23.85 -12.98
CA CYS A 83 -22.70 23.32 -11.89
C CYS A 83 -23.99 24.12 -11.60
N THR A 84 -23.97 25.44 -11.84
CA THR A 84 -25.15 26.31 -11.68
C THR A 84 -26.13 26.23 -12.84
N SER A 85 -25.65 25.89 -14.04
CA SER A 85 -26.46 25.84 -15.27
C SER A 85 -27.15 24.50 -15.47
N VAL A 86 -26.60 23.41 -14.90
CA VAL A 86 -27.15 22.07 -15.07
C VAL A 86 -28.24 21.76 -14.05
N PRO A 87 -29.46 21.35 -14.49
CA PRO A 87 -30.52 20.96 -13.58
C PRO A 87 -30.18 19.70 -12.77
N GLY A 88 -30.66 19.62 -11.54
CA GLY A 88 -30.48 18.44 -10.68
C GLY A 88 -29.21 18.44 -9.85
N VAL A 89 -28.42 19.49 -9.90
CA VAL A 89 -27.31 19.72 -8.98
C VAL A 89 -27.86 20.29 -7.68
N GLU A 90 -27.62 19.62 -6.55
CA GLU A 90 -28.03 20.10 -5.22
C GLU A 90 -26.95 20.95 -4.58
N ALA A 91 -25.70 20.48 -4.67
CA ALA A 91 -24.54 21.15 -4.11
C ALA A 91 -23.29 20.88 -4.97
N PHE A 92 -22.35 21.78 -4.94
CA PHE A 92 -21.05 21.60 -5.58
C PHE A 92 -19.97 22.38 -4.84
N GLY A 93 -18.74 21.93 -4.96
CA GLY A 93 -17.61 22.60 -4.34
C GLY A 93 -16.29 21.97 -4.69
N THR A 94 -15.21 22.69 -4.43
CA THR A 94 -13.85 22.19 -4.59
C THR A 94 -13.16 22.05 -3.25
N SER A 95 -12.27 21.07 -3.16
CA SER A 95 -11.35 20.88 -2.03
C SER A 95 -9.98 20.45 -2.53
N THR A 96 -8.92 21.14 -2.09
CA THR A 96 -7.53 20.89 -2.47
C THR A 96 -6.63 20.93 -1.24
N PHE A 97 -5.49 20.25 -1.27
CA PHE A 97 -4.47 20.44 -0.23
C PHE A 97 -3.80 21.82 -0.38
N ALA A 98 -3.58 22.51 0.72
CA ALA A 98 -3.09 23.88 0.75
C ALA A 98 -1.62 24.03 0.33
N SER A 99 -0.83 23.00 0.57
CA SER A 99 0.59 22.97 0.18
C SER A 99 0.96 21.53 -0.17
N GLY A 100 1.99 21.30 -0.94
CA GLY A 100 2.48 19.96 -1.28
C GLY A 100 3.00 19.16 -0.08
N THR A 101 2.80 19.65 1.16
CA THR A 101 3.08 18.96 2.41
C THR A 101 1.76 18.57 3.09
N ASP A 102 1.71 17.39 3.67
CA ASP A 102 0.50 16.86 4.31
C ASP A 102 0.11 17.60 5.61
N GLU A 103 1.00 18.39 6.20
CA GLU A 103 0.79 19.10 7.47
C GLU A 103 1.25 20.53 7.41
N SER A 104 0.40 21.45 7.92
CA SER A 104 0.71 22.86 8.13
C SER A 104 0.88 23.15 9.62
N ILE A 105 1.72 24.13 9.96
CA ILE A 105 1.97 24.56 11.34
C ILE A 105 1.14 25.79 11.64
N PHE A 106 0.40 25.72 12.75
CA PHE A 106 -0.45 26.82 13.23
C PHE A 106 -0.03 27.25 14.62
N TYR A 107 -0.27 28.53 14.90
CA TYR A 107 -0.02 29.17 16.18
C TYR A 107 -1.31 29.79 16.71
N LEU A 108 -1.67 29.46 17.95
CA LEU A 108 -2.75 30.11 18.70
C LEU A 108 -2.14 30.97 19.79
N LYS A 109 -2.46 32.28 19.78
CA LYS A 109 -2.01 33.22 20.80
C LYS A 109 -3.06 33.39 21.90
N GLU A 110 -2.75 32.99 23.11
CA GLU A 110 -3.57 33.15 24.31
C GLU A 110 -2.87 34.11 25.30
N GLY A 111 -3.14 35.42 25.18
CA GLY A 111 -2.41 36.41 25.96
C GLY A 111 -0.94 36.48 25.56
N ASP A 112 -0.04 36.21 26.52
CA ASP A 112 1.42 36.16 26.29
C ASP A 112 1.92 34.75 25.88
N ASN A 113 1.06 33.74 25.97
CA ASN A 113 1.43 32.38 25.58
C ASN A 113 1.08 32.13 24.11
N VAL A 114 2.01 31.51 23.36
CA VAL A 114 1.82 31.03 22.00
C VAL A 114 1.84 29.51 22.04
N ARG A 115 0.73 28.88 21.66
CA ARG A 115 0.64 27.44 21.48
C ARG A 115 0.82 27.09 20.02
N LYS A 116 1.65 26.11 19.75
CA LYS A 116 1.95 25.56 18.43
C LYS A 116 1.28 24.21 18.28
N PHE A 117 0.74 23.94 17.08
CA PHE A 117 0.25 22.61 16.68
C PHE A 117 0.36 22.45 15.17
N SER A 118 0.48 21.20 14.70
CA SER A 118 0.39 20.86 13.29
C SER A 118 -1.00 20.32 12.96
N ALA A 119 -1.46 20.55 11.74
CA ALA A 119 -2.72 20.03 11.23
C ALA A 119 -2.57 19.63 9.76
N VAL A 120 -3.23 18.55 9.38
CA VAL A 120 -3.47 18.25 7.98
C VAL A 120 -4.52 19.24 7.47
N GLU A 121 -4.10 20.08 6.52
CA GLU A 121 -4.90 21.19 6.01
C GLU A 121 -5.35 20.92 4.58
N GLN A 122 -6.62 21.22 4.32
CA GLN A 122 -7.14 21.38 2.96
C GLN A 122 -7.70 22.79 2.78
N ARG A 123 -7.76 23.26 1.54
CA ARG A 123 -8.50 24.44 1.16
C ARG A 123 -9.76 24.05 0.44
N ALA A 124 -10.88 24.67 0.78
CA ALA A 124 -12.16 24.34 0.17
C ALA A 124 -13.05 25.58 -0.04
N THR A 125 -13.99 25.44 -0.98
CA THR A 125 -15.10 26.38 -1.08
C THR A 125 -16.20 26.02 -0.10
N GLN A 126 -17.07 26.99 0.25
CA GLN A 126 -18.19 26.78 1.18
C GLN A 126 -19.08 25.60 0.75
N GLY A 127 -19.37 25.45 -0.54
CA GLY A 127 -20.27 24.40 -1.03
C GLY A 127 -19.80 22.97 -0.76
N ILE A 128 -18.51 22.76 -0.41
CA ILE A 128 -18.01 21.40 -0.09
C ILE A 128 -18.68 20.84 1.18
N PHE A 129 -19.07 21.70 2.13
CA PHE A 129 -19.74 21.30 3.35
C PHE A 129 -21.14 20.77 3.06
N ASP A 130 -21.84 21.33 2.05
CA ASP A 130 -23.15 20.85 1.61
C ASP A 130 -23.03 19.57 0.76
N VAL A 131 -21.97 19.43 -0.07
CA VAL A 131 -21.72 18.23 -0.86
C VAL A 131 -21.55 17.00 0.02
N PHE A 132 -20.82 17.13 1.15
CA PHE A 132 -20.52 16.01 2.06
C PHE A 132 -21.36 16.03 3.34
N ASP A 133 -22.43 16.83 3.39
CA ASP A 133 -23.38 16.89 4.51
C ASP A 133 -22.71 17.09 5.87
N PHE A 134 -21.79 18.06 5.97
CA PHE A 134 -21.14 18.37 7.24
C PHE A 134 -22.16 18.88 8.25
N GLU A 135 -22.03 18.43 9.50
CA GLU A 135 -22.82 18.93 10.61
C GLU A 135 -21.97 19.79 11.53
N ALA A 136 -22.37 21.04 11.74
CA ALA A 136 -21.74 21.92 12.70
C ALA A 136 -22.03 21.46 14.13
N GLU A 137 -21.00 21.33 14.96
CA GLU A 137 -21.14 21.22 16.42
C GLU A 137 -21.25 22.60 17.04
N SER A 138 -20.47 23.56 16.51
CA SER A 138 -20.51 24.97 16.87
C SER A 138 -20.09 25.86 15.71
N GLY A 139 -20.55 27.09 15.66
CA GLY A 139 -20.31 28.04 14.56
C GLY A 139 -21.23 27.81 13.37
N SER A 140 -20.86 28.38 12.21
CA SER A 140 -21.62 28.24 10.95
C SER A 140 -20.68 28.08 9.77
N PHE A 141 -21.04 27.18 8.83
CA PHE A 141 -20.34 27.05 7.53
C PHE A 141 -20.64 28.22 6.58
N ASP A 142 -21.66 29.05 6.86
CA ASP A 142 -21.89 30.27 6.08
C ASP A 142 -20.72 31.25 6.19
N ASP A 143 -20.04 31.26 7.33
CA ASP A 143 -18.86 32.06 7.55
C ASP A 143 -17.65 31.62 6.72
N MET A 144 -17.67 30.38 6.18
CA MET A 144 -16.63 29.88 5.26
C MET A 144 -16.63 30.58 3.88
N SER A 145 -17.57 31.47 3.63
CA SER A 145 -17.50 32.40 2.49
C SER A 145 -16.48 33.53 2.67
N GLN A 146 -15.97 33.74 3.89
CA GLN A 146 -15.01 34.79 4.23
C GLN A 146 -13.56 34.31 4.02
N VAL A 147 -12.70 35.23 3.58
CA VAL A 147 -11.26 34.98 3.48
C VAL A 147 -10.66 34.81 4.88
N GLY A 148 -9.84 33.78 5.06
CA GLY A 148 -9.22 33.47 6.33
C GLY A 148 -10.12 32.69 7.32
N ALA A 149 -11.35 32.34 6.94
CA ALA A 149 -12.16 31.44 7.73
C ALA A 149 -11.59 30.03 7.68
N VAL A 150 -11.56 29.33 8.83
CA VAL A 150 -11.18 27.92 8.93
C VAL A 150 -12.27 27.15 9.69
N ALA A 151 -12.55 25.96 9.23
CA ALA A 151 -13.32 24.99 9.96
C ALA A 151 -12.37 23.90 10.51
N VAL A 152 -12.68 23.35 11.68
CA VAL A 152 -11.86 22.30 12.32
C VAL A 152 -12.73 21.15 12.78
N SER A 153 -12.16 19.91 12.84
CA SER A 153 -12.87 18.75 13.35
C SER A 153 -13.07 18.86 14.88
N SER A 154 -14.16 18.30 15.40
CA SER A 154 -14.48 18.30 16.84
C SER A 154 -13.37 17.61 17.65
N ARG A 155 -12.82 16.50 17.13
CA ARG A 155 -11.69 15.81 17.74
C ARG A 155 -10.45 16.70 17.84
N PHE A 156 -10.09 17.34 16.75
CA PHE A 156 -8.93 18.23 16.70
C PHE A 156 -9.13 19.45 17.61
N ALA A 157 -10.30 20.07 17.55
CA ALA A 157 -10.67 21.18 18.45
C ALA A 157 -10.57 20.78 19.93
N SER A 158 -11.04 19.59 20.30
CA SER A 158 -10.95 19.08 21.67
C SER A 158 -9.52 18.84 22.14
N ILE A 159 -8.67 18.26 21.27
CA ILE A 159 -7.24 17.99 21.59
C ILE A 159 -6.49 19.30 21.83
N HIS A 160 -6.73 20.29 20.98
CA HIS A 160 -6.01 21.57 21.01
C HIS A 160 -6.77 22.69 21.75
N GLY A 161 -7.96 22.40 22.29
CA GLY A 161 -8.76 23.37 23.05
C GLY A 161 -9.23 24.57 22.20
N LEU A 162 -9.45 24.37 20.88
CA LEU A 162 -9.89 25.40 19.95
C LEU A 162 -11.37 25.69 20.11
N LYS A 163 -11.75 26.93 19.87
CA LYS A 163 -13.14 27.42 19.94
C LYS A 163 -13.46 28.30 18.73
N VAL A 164 -14.73 28.35 18.38
CA VAL A 164 -15.21 29.33 17.37
C VAL A 164 -14.84 30.74 17.80
N GLY A 165 -14.24 31.49 16.86
CA GLY A 165 -13.73 32.81 17.08
C GLY A 165 -12.25 32.92 17.45
N ASP A 166 -11.56 31.79 17.69
CA ASP A 166 -10.10 31.79 17.91
C ASP A 166 -9.38 32.18 16.62
N TYR A 167 -8.30 32.96 16.78
CA TYR A 167 -7.47 33.41 15.67
C TYR A 167 -6.19 32.56 15.60
N LEU A 168 -5.95 31.96 14.44
CA LEU A 168 -4.78 31.16 14.13
C LEU A 168 -3.82 31.96 13.22
N SER A 169 -2.51 31.73 13.38
CA SER A 169 -1.48 32.34 12.54
C SER A 169 -0.55 31.24 12.01
N PHE A 170 0.05 31.44 10.84
CA PHE A 170 1.14 30.61 10.29
C PHE A 170 2.52 31.01 10.81
N ASN A 171 2.61 32.11 11.59
CA ASN A 171 3.87 32.63 12.12
C ASN A 171 3.75 32.88 13.62
N PRO A 172 4.73 32.47 14.45
CA PRO A 172 4.74 32.71 15.90
C PRO A 172 4.72 34.20 16.26
N ALA A 173 5.28 35.06 15.43
CA ALA A 173 5.27 36.52 15.63
C ALA A 173 3.92 37.20 15.34
N GLY A 174 2.94 36.44 14.81
CA GLY A 174 1.58 36.96 14.56
C GLY A 174 1.48 37.91 13.37
N ALA A 175 2.36 37.81 12.37
CA ALA A 175 2.33 38.63 11.16
C ALA A 175 1.22 38.22 10.17
N PRO A 176 0.90 38.99 9.18
CA PRO A 176 -0.39 39.63 8.80
C PRO A 176 -1.50 38.67 8.33
N PHE A 177 -1.31 37.37 8.34
CA PHE A 177 -2.33 36.39 7.90
C PHE A 177 -2.95 35.71 9.12
N HIS A 178 -4.07 36.25 9.59
CA HIS A 178 -4.86 35.63 10.64
C HIS A 178 -5.98 34.82 10.01
N CYS A 179 -5.99 33.51 10.31
CA CYS A 179 -7.17 32.70 10.11
C CYS A 179 -8.03 32.74 11.37
N PHE A 180 -9.34 32.63 11.25
CA PHE A 180 -10.24 32.51 12.41
C PHE A 180 -11.09 31.25 12.32
N VAL A 181 -11.30 30.59 13.44
CA VAL A 181 -12.14 29.39 13.52
C VAL A 181 -13.62 29.81 13.37
N ALA A 182 -14.18 29.53 12.20
CA ALA A 182 -15.57 29.87 11.86
C ALA A 182 -16.55 28.77 12.31
N ALA A 183 -16.14 27.51 12.21
CA ALA A 183 -16.98 26.36 12.55
C ALA A 183 -16.15 25.20 13.10
N ILE A 184 -16.81 24.38 13.92
CA ILE A 184 -16.31 23.08 14.38
C ILE A 184 -17.30 22.03 13.90
N TRP A 185 -16.85 21.02 13.10
CA TRP A 185 -17.73 19.98 12.61
C TRP A 185 -17.66 18.71 13.47
N LYS A 186 -18.76 17.95 13.50
CA LYS A 186 -18.83 16.67 14.17
C LYS A 186 -18.02 15.58 13.43
N ASP A 187 -17.28 14.79 14.19
CA ASP A 187 -16.49 13.66 13.64
C ASP A 187 -17.42 12.46 13.31
N LYS A 188 -18.15 12.54 12.22
CA LYS A 188 -19.05 11.50 11.74
C LYS A 188 -18.54 10.73 10.51
N PHE A 189 -17.45 11.20 9.93
CA PHE A 189 -16.94 10.64 8.69
C PHE A 189 -16.16 9.34 8.93
N PRO A 190 -16.50 8.23 8.24
CA PRO A 190 -15.62 7.07 8.17
C PRO A 190 -14.31 7.46 7.49
N GLU A 191 -13.25 6.69 7.70
CA GLU A 191 -11.98 6.92 6.99
C GLU A 191 -12.18 6.72 5.48
N ASN A 192 -12.09 7.81 4.72
CA ASN A 192 -12.32 7.86 3.28
C ASN A 192 -11.59 9.07 2.65
N SER A 193 -11.86 9.37 1.37
CA SER A 193 -11.27 10.50 0.65
C SER A 193 -12.02 11.82 0.81
N SER A 194 -13.06 11.89 1.67
CA SER A 194 -13.80 13.14 1.88
C SER A 194 -12.98 14.15 2.68
N PRO A 195 -13.23 15.45 2.49
CA PRO A 195 -12.61 16.49 3.31
C PRO A 195 -12.94 16.38 4.81
N GLY A 196 -14.00 15.64 5.18
CA GLY A 196 -14.36 15.41 6.56
C GLY A 196 -13.41 14.54 7.37
N CYS A 197 -12.47 13.86 6.69
CA CYS A 197 -11.46 13.00 7.32
C CYS A 197 -10.17 13.72 7.71
N ILE A 198 -10.08 15.03 7.46
CA ILE A 198 -8.93 15.86 7.83
C ILE A 198 -9.19 16.66 9.10
N GLU A 199 -8.20 17.41 9.54
CA GLU A 199 -8.24 18.12 10.81
C GLU A 199 -8.72 19.56 10.65
N LEU A 200 -8.33 20.23 9.54
CA LEU A 200 -8.58 21.63 9.29
C LEU A 200 -8.89 21.90 7.82
N ILE A 201 -9.95 22.66 7.55
CA ILE A 201 -10.33 23.15 6.24
C ILE A 201 -10.24 24.68 6.24
N HIS A 202 -9.40 25.21 5.35
CA HIS A 202 -9.23 26.65 5.14
C HIS A 202 -10.06 27.11 3.95
N SER A 203 -10.77 28.22 4.09
CA SER A 203 -11.65 28.74 3.04
C SER A 203 -10.88 29.42 1.90
N TYR A 204 -11.26 29.12 0.67
CA TYR A 204 -10.91 29.93 -0.49
C TYR A 204 -11.63 31.30 -0.51
N GLY A 205 -12.75 31.41 0.19
CA GLY A 205 -13.61 32.61 0.10
C GLY A 205 -13.96 32.89 -1.35
N LYS A 206 -13.72 34.13 -1.78
CA LYS A 206 -13.96 34.60 -3.16
C LYS A 206 -12.71 34.57 -4.05
N GLN A 207 -11.62 34.00 -3.62
CA GLN A 207 -10.39 33.90 -4.42
C GLN A 207 -10.65 33.10 -5.71
N PHE A 208 -10.02 33.50 -6.81
CA PHE A 208 -10.08 32.84 -8.12
C PHE A 208 -11.47 32.78 -8.81
N LEU A 209 -12.49 33.49 -8.32
CA LEU A 209 -13.82 33.51 -8.95
C LEU A 209 -13.84 34.10 -10.36
N ASP A 210 -12.93 35.04 -10.63
CA ASP A 210 -12.78 35.72 -11.92
C ASP A 210 -11.54 35.23 -12.68
N ASP A 211 -10.87 34.18 -12.20
CA ASP A 211 -9.66 33.65 -12.79
C ASP A 211 -9.98 32.46 -13.73
N TRP A 212 -9.94 32.77 -15.03
CA TRP A 212 -10.16 31.78 -16.10
C TRP A 212 -8.90 31.06 -16.55
N VAL A 213 -7.74 31.34 -15.96
CA VAL A 213 -6.44 30.76 -16.31
C VAL A 213 -6.00 29.71 -15.32
N GLU A 214 -6.19 29.98 -14.01
CA GLU A 214 -5.80 29.06 -12.95
C GLU A 214 -6.70 27.82 -12.96
N ASN A 215 -6.17 26.71 -13.43
CA ASN A 215 -6.90 25.48 -13.70
C ASN A 215 -6.47 24.38 -12.73
N ASP A 216 -6.73 24.60 -11.42
CA ASP A 216 -6.21 23.75 -10.32
C ASP A 216 -7.31 23.21 -9.39
N PHE A 217 -8.59 23.33 -9.78
CA PHE A 217 -9.72 23.07 -8.91
C PHE A 217 -10.46 21.78 -9.29
N PRO A 218 -10.32 20.68 -8.53
CA PRO A 218 -11.18 19.52 -8.66
C PRO A 218 -12.54 19.80 -8.03
N TYR A 219 -13.62 19.50 -8.75
CA TYR A 219 -14.97 19.77 -8.29
C TYR A 219 -15.73 18.50 -7.96
N PHE A 220 -16.29 18.48 -6.76
CA PHE A 220 -17.30 17.51 -6.34
C PHE A 220 -18.69 18.07 -6.57
N VAL A 221 -19.59 17.24 -7.04
CA VAL A 221 -20.97 17.59 -7.35
C VAL A 221 -21.89 16.59 -6.66
N LYS A 222 -22.86 17.08 -5.89
CA LYS A 222 -23.96 16.29 -5.34
C LYS A 222 -25.18 16.44 -6.21
N LEU A 223 -25.71 15.33 -6.71
CA LEU A 223 -26.91 15.30 -7.53
C LEU A 223 -28.12 14.90 -6.69
N SER A 224 -29.31 15.38 -7.07
CA SER A 224 -30.60 15.03 -6.43
C SER A 224 -30.98 13.54 -6.60
N SER A 225 -30.31 12.82 -7.49
CA SER A 225 -30.49 11.39 -7.71
C SER A 225 -29.18 10.74 -8.14
N ALA A 226 -28.87 9.57 -7.62
CA ALA A 226 -27.73 8.75 -8.03
C ALA A 226 -27.78 8.42 -9.55
N ASP A 227 -28.97 8.26 -10.13
CA ASP A 227 -29.16 8.03 -11.56
C ASP A 227 -29.03 9.31 -12.43
N GLY A 228 -28.81 10.46 -11.82
CA GLY A 228 -28.72 11.75 -12.51
C GLY A 228 -27.44 11.98 -13.34
N LYS A 229 -26.47 11.09 -13.24
CA LYS A 229 -25.15 11.19 -13.89
C LYS A 229 -25.24 11.44 -15.40
N GLU A 230 -25.94 10.58 -16.13
CA GLU A 230 -26.03 10.69 -17.60
C GLU A 230 -26.72 11.99 -18.04
N ALA A 231 -27.76 12.42 -17.30
CA ALA A 231 -28.44 13.66 -17.56
C ALA A 231 -27.55 14.89 -17.30
N PHE A 232 -26.74 14.85 -16.25
CA PHE A 232 -25.74 15.87 -15.97
C PHE A 232 -24.70 15.96 -17.09
N GLU A 233 -24.09 14.81 -17.46
CA GLU A 233 -23.04 14.76 -18.47
C GLU A 233 -23.57 15.27 -19.84
N GLN A 234 -24.80 14.91 -20.21
CA GLN A 234 -25.41 15.43 -21.42
C GLN A 234 -25.64 16.94 -21.33
N ALA A 235 -26.25 17.45 -20.26
CA ALA A 235 -26.55 18.86 -20.10
C ALA A 235 -25.28 19.72 -20.01
N ALA A 236 -24.25 19.25 -19.27
CA ALA A 236 -22.97 19.93 -19.14
C ALA A 236 -22.24 20.08 -20.48
N ASN A 237 -22.31 19.06 -21.34
CA ASN A 237 -21.69 19.08 -22.67
C ASN A 237 -22.52 19.80 -23.74
N GLU A 238 -23.79 20.16 -23.45
CA GLU A 238 -24.66 20.96 -24.31
C GLU A 238 -24.65 22.47 -23.96
N ILE A 239 -23.95 22.89 -22.89
CA ILE A 239 -23.85 24.28 -22.51
C ILE A 239 -23.20 25.10 -23.65
N GLU A 240 -23.94 26.09 -24.19
CA GLU A 240 -23.45 27.01 -25.20
C GLU A 240 -22.44 28.00 -24.61
N GLY A 241 -21.19 27.64 -24.62
CA GLY A 241 -20.08 28.48 -24.22
C GLY A 241 -18.78 27.95 -24.80
N TYR A 242 -17.87 28.83 -25.16
CA TYR A 242 -16.62 28.49 -25.86
C TYR A 242 -15.77 27.41 -25.15
N MET A 243 -15.99 27.22 -23.86
CA MET A 243 -15.19 26.29 -23.04
C MET A 243 -15.89 24.96 -22.72
N ALA A 244 -17.18 24.95 -22.41
CA ALA A 244 -17.88 23.75 -21.92
C ALA A 244 -18.16 22.72 -23.01
N SER A 245 -18.59 23.14 -24.20
CA SER A 245 -18.97 22.25 -25.31
C SER A 245 -17.82 21.41 -25.92
N GLN A 246 -16.57 21.71 -25.56
CA GLN A 246 -15.37 20.99 -26.04
C GLN A 246 -14.70 20.12 -24.99
N LEU A 247 -15.19 20.15 -23.74
CA LEU A 247 -14.49 19.51 -22.61
C LEU A 247 -14.81 18.03 -22.43
N ASN A 248 -15.89 17.52 -23.02
CA ASN A 248 -16.36 16.14 -22.82
C ASN A 248 -16.43 15.77 -21.33
N ILE A 249 -17.18 16.56 -20.56
CA ILE A 249 -17.28 16.41 -19.10
C ILE A 249 -17.91 15.07 -18.76
N THR A 250 -17.31 14.37 -17.81
CA THR A 250 -17.79 13.11 -17.27
C THR A 250 -17.76 13.12 -15.74
N LEU A 251 -18.65 12.36 -15.12
CA LEU A 251 -18.73 12.22 -13.66
C LEU A 251 -18.21 10.87 -13.22
N ILE A 252 -17.42 10.85 -12.16
CA ILE A 252 -16.99 9.61 -11.50
C ILE A 252 -17.66 9.51 -10.14
N PRO A 253 -18.40 8.42 -9.82
CA PRO A 253 -18.95 8.22 -8.49
C PRO A 253 -17.86 8.27 -7.42
N PHE A 254 -18.11 8.96 -6.30
CA PHE A 254 -17.16 9.09 -5.19
C PHE A 254 -16.70 7.72 -4.65
N GLU A 255 -17.62 6.76 -4.57
CA GLU A 255 -17.33 5.41 -4.10
C GLU A 255 -16.32 4.64 -4.96
N GLU A 256 -16.21 4.97 -6.26
CA GLU A 256 -15.30 4.31 -7.19
C GLU A 256 -13.89 4.93 -7.20
N LEU A 257 -13.72 6.14 -6.69
CA LEU A 257 -12.48 6.93 -6.84
C LEU A 257 -11.24 6.21 -6.30
N TYR A 258 -11.38 5.45 -5.20
CA TYR A 258 -10.23 4.80 -4.56
C TYR A 258 -9.44 3.87 -5.47
N TYR A 259 -10.11 3.17 -6.40
CA TYR A 259 -9.49 2.22 -7.32
C TYR A 259 -9.38 2.71 -8.76
N ARG A 260 -9.67 3.98 -9.03
CA ARG A 260 -9.56 4.55 -10.37
C ARG A 260 -8.09 4.84 -10.70
N GLU A 261 -7.56 4.18 -11.73
CA GLU A 261 -6.19 4.32 -12.21
C GLU A 261 -6.09 5.32 -13.39
N ASP A 262 -7.21 5.63 -14.02
CA ASP A 262 -7.34 6.53 -15.18
C ASP A 262 -7.55 8.00 -14.80
N VAL A 263 -7.83 8.28 -13.55
CA VAL A 263 -7.86 9.65 -13.02
C VAL A 263 -6.43 10.11 -12.80
N ASN A 264 -6.11 11.27 -13.34
CA ASN A 264 -4.80 11.85 -13.17
C ASN A 264 -4.43 11.97 -11.69
N ALA A 265 -3.60 11.02 -11.22
CA ALA A 265 -3.15 10.92 -9.83
C ALA A 265 -2.23 12.10 -9.38
N LYS A 266 -2.17 13.18 -10.16
CA LYS A 266 -1.35 14.35 -9.84
C LYS A 266 -1.81 15.07 -8.59
N HIS A 267 -3.04 14.83 -8.12
CA HIS A 267 -3.56 15.54 -6.96
C HIS A 267 -3.92 14.62 -5.80
N PRO A 268 -3.52 14.96 -4.57
CA PRO A 268 -3.82 14.17 -3.37
C PRO A 268 -5.27 14.29 -2.86
N VAL A 269 -6.21 14.83 -3.65
CA VAL A 269 -7.63 14.95 -3.28
C VAL A 269 -8.24 13.62 -2.89
N CYS A 270 -7.79 12.55 -3.55
CA CYS A 270 -8.29 11.21 -3.28
C CYS A 270 -7.11 10.26 -3.02
N ARG A 271 -7.07 9.63 -1.85
CA ARG A 271 -6.18 8.50 -1.67
C ARG A 271 -6.52 7.43 -2.70
N SER A 272 -5.52 6.92 -3.37
CA SER A 272 -5.66 5.85 -4.35
C SER A 272 -5.17 4.53 -3.79
N GLY A 273 -5.95 3.47 -3.99
CA GLY A 273 -5.58 2.09 -3.72
C GLY A 273 -5.29 1.34 -5.03
N ASN A 274 -4.64 0.20 -4.91
CA ASN A 274 -4.42 -0.69 -6.05
C ASN A 274 -5.28 -1.94 -5.90
N LYS A 275 -6.34 -2.04 -6.72
CA LYS A 275 -7.29 -3.17 -6.71
C LYS A 275 -6.60 -4.52 -6.93
N ALA A 276 -5.56 -4.56 -7.78
CA ALA A 276 -4.82 -5.79 -8.04
C ALA A 276 -4.04 -6.25 -6.81
N THR A 277 -3.57 -5.31 -5.98
CA THR A 277 -2.92 -5.59 -4.69
C THR A 277 -3.91 -6.23 -3.72
N ASP A 278 -5.10 -5.65 -3.52
CA ASP A 278 -6.10 -6.15 -2.58
C ASP A 278 -6.65 -7.52 -3.01
N VAL A 279 -6.89 -7.71 -4.32
CA VAL A 279 -7.24 -9.03 -4.88
C VAL A 279 -6.12 -10.04 -4.65
N SER A 280 -4.85 -9.64 -4.79
CA SER A 280 -3.70 -10.53 -4.54
C SER A 280 -3.62 -10.93 -3.06
N LEU A 281 -3.86 -10.00 -2.13
CA LEU A 281 -3.94 -10.28 -0.70
C LEU A 281 -5.10 -11.22 -0.37
N LEU A 282 -6.27 -11.03 -0.99
CA LEU A 282 -7.41 -11.93 -0.84
C LEU A 282 -7.07 -13.37 -1.29
N VAL A 283 -6.39 -13.50 -2.43
CA VAL A 283 -5.94 -14.82 -2.91
C VAL A 283 -4.97 -15.45 -1.90
N VAL A 284 -4.03 -14.69 -1.35
CA VAL A 284 -3.10 -15.18 -0.31
C VAL A 284 -3.87 -15.64 0.94
N ALA A 285 -4.88 -14.89 1.39
CA ALA A 285 -5.73 -15.26 2.52
C ALA A 285 -6.44 -16.62 2.29
N ILE A 286 -7.03 -16.79 1.11
CA ILE A 286 -7.68 -18.05 0.71
C ILE A 286 -6.67 -19.21 0.68
N LEU A 287 -5.47 -18.98 0.14
CA LEU A 287 -4.43 -20.01 0.08
C LEU A 287 -3.92 -20.40 1.48
N ILE A 288 -3.77 -19.45 2.40
CA ILE A 288 -3.39 -19.74 3.81
C ILE A 288 -4.45 -20.62 4.49
N ILE A 289 -5.73 -20.29 4.35
CA ILE A 289 -6.82 -21.10 4.90
C ILE A 289 -6.83 -22.49 4.26
N LEU A 290 -6.64 -22.58 2.95
CA LEU A 290 -6.59 -23.86 2.26
C LEU A 290 -5.43 -24.74 2.79
N ILE A 291 -4.23 -24.19 2.99
CA ILE A 291 -3.10 -24.89 3.61
C ILE A 291 -3.47 -25.38 5.03
N ALA A 292 -4.11 -24.52 5.83
CA ALA A 292 -4.50 -24.87 7.20
C ALA A 292 -5.52 -26.01 7.22
N LEU A 293 -6.52 -25.97 6.35
CA LEU A 293 -7.52 -27.05 6.22
C LEU A 293 -6.90 -28.35 5.69
N ILE A 294 -5.97 -28.27 4.74
CA ILE A 294 -5.20 -29.44 4.27
C ILE A 294 -4.41 -30.04 5.43
N ASN A 295 -3.74 -29.23 6.25
CA ASN A 295 -3.01 -29.70 7.42
C ASN A 295 -3.92 -30.37 8.42
N PHE A 296 -5.10 -29.80 8.64
CA PHE A 296 -6.12 -30.36 9.49
C PHE A 296 -6.60 -31.75 8.99
N VAL A 297 -6.90 -31.88 7.71
CA VAL A 297 -7.24 -33.17 7.08
C VAL A 297 -6.09 -34.19 7.25
N ASN A 298 -4.85 -33.79 6.97
CA ASN A 298 -3.66 -34.65 7.10
C ASN A 298 -3.48 -35.12 8.54
N PHE A 299 -3.74 -34.25 9.53
CA PHE A 299 -3.71 -34.62 10.94
C PHE A 299 -4.74 -35.74 11.28
N PHE A 300 -5.99 -35.58 10.80
CA PHE A 300 -7.00 -36.61 11.00
C PHE A 300 -6.61 -37.96 10.35
N PHE A 301 -6.10 -37.92 9.12
CA PHE A 301 -5.61 -39.16 8.47
C PHE A 301 -4.44 -39.82 9.21
N ALA A 302 -3.62 -38.99 9.86
CA ALA A 302 -2.55 -39.51 10.72
C ALA A 302 -3.09 -40.27 11.92
N LEU A 303 -4.24 -39.93 12.46
CA LEU A 303 -4.86 -40.58 13.61
C LEU A 303 -5.70 -41.81 13.26
N VAL A 304 -6.02 -42.06 11.96
CA VAL A 304 -6.89 -43.17 11.52
C VAL A 304 -6.52 -44.52 12.13
N PRO A 305 -5.27 -45.01 12.05
CA PRO A 305 -4.94 -46.35 12.53
C PRO A 305 -5.13 -46.56 14.04
N ALA A 306 -4.84 -45.50 14.80
CA ALA A 306 -5.05 -45.53 16.24
C ALA A 306 -6.53 -45.52 16.63
N ARG A 307 -7.37 -44.86 15.83
CA ARG A 307 -8.80 -44.67 16.12
C ARG A 307 -9.70 -45.77 15.57
N VAL A 308 -9.26 -46.45 14.51
CA VAL A 308 -10.08 -47.53 13.91
C VAL A 308 -10.41 -48.64 14.93
N ARG A 309 -9.48 -49.01 15.82
CA ARG A 309 -9.76 -50.00 16.88
C ARG A 309 -10.88 -49.55 17.82
N SER A 310 -10.78 -48.33 18.38
CA SER A 310 -11.79 -47.78 19.30
C SER A 310 -13.15 -47.57 18.63
N VAL A 311 -13.17 -47.05 17.39
CA VAL A 311 -14.41 -46.87 16.61
C VAL A 311 -15.12 -48.19 16.36
N ASN A 312 -14.37 -49.27 16.01
CA ASN A 312 -14.97 -50.58 15.79
C ASN A 312 -15.43 -51.24 17.10
N THR A 313 -14.78 -50.99 18.22
CA THR A 313 -15.27 -51.39 19.53
C THR A 313 -16.62 -50.74 19.80
N TYR A 314 -16.79 -49.41 19.56
CA TYR A 314 -18.09 -48.75 19.74
C TYR A 314 -19.18 -49.28 18.80
N LYS A 315 -18.82 -49.66 17.56
CA LYS A 315 -19.79 -50.30 16.64
C LYS A 315 -20.28 -51.64 17.17
N VAL A 316 -19.39 -52.44 17.74
CA VAL A 316 -19.74 -53.75 18.37
C VAL A 316 -20.69 -53.50 19.53
N PHE A 317 -20.54 -52.42 20.28
CA PHE A 317 -21.47 -52.04 21.36
C PHE A 317 -22.75 -51.34 20.87
N GLY A 318 -23.01 -51.29 19.54
CA GLY A 318 -24.27 -50.82 18.96
C GLY A 318 -24.33 -49.32 18.62
N THR A 319 -23.21 -48.60 18.67
CA THR A 319 -23.21 -47.17 18.30
C THR A 319 -23.42 -46.99 16.78
N SER A 320 -24.40 -46.17 16.37
CA SER A 320 -24.69 -45.96 14.97
C SER A 320 -23.55 -45.19 14.23
N ARG A 321 -23.41 -45.48 12.92
CA ARG A 321 -22.38 -44.82 12.08
C ARG A 321 -22.54 -43.29 12.08
N ALA A 322 -23.80 -42.80 12.01
CA ALA A 322 -24.10 -41.38 12.03
C ALA A 322 -23.62 -40.69 13.32
N SER A 323 -23.87 -41.34 14.49
CA SER A 323 -23.40 -40.82 15.78
C SER A 323 -21.87 -40.75 15.86
N LEU A 324 -21.16 -41.73 15.30
CA LEU A 324 -19.69 -41.75 15.25
C LEU A 324 -19.16 -40.61 14.35
N VAL A 325 -19.74 -40.42 13.17
CA VAL A 325 -19.38 -39.30 12.27
C VAL A 325 -19.62 -37.96 12.96
N MET A 326 -20.79 -37.78 13.58
CA MET A 326 -21.11 -36.55 14.31
C MET A 326 -20.12 -36.27 15.45
N ASN A 327 -19.71 -37.31 16.19
CA ASN A 327 -18.69 -37.16 17.24
C ASN A 327 -17.34 -36.65 16.67
N PHE A 328 -16.92 -37.13 15.50
CA PHE A 328 -15.71 -36.64 14.84
C PHE A 328 -15.83 -35.18 14.39
N ILE A 329 -16.97 -34.78 13.85
CA ILE A 329 -17.23 -33.38 13.45
C ILE A 329 -17.20 -32.47 14.68
N LEU A 330 -17.87 -32.83 15.77
CA LEU A 330 -17.89 -32.03 17.01
C LEU A 330 -16.50 -31.94 17.66
N GLU A 331 -15.70 -32.98 17.61
CA GLU A 331 -14.30 -32.97 18.06
C GLU A 331 -13.46 -32.03 17.21
N SER A 332 -13.64 -32.01 15.89
CA SER A 332 -12.99 -31.12 14.95
C SER A 332 -13.32 -29.67 15.24
N VAL A 333 -14.60 -29.36 15.44
CA VAL A 333 -15.06 -28.01 15.83
C VAL A 333 -14.44 -27.60 17.17
N GLY A 334 -14.36 -28.50 18.14
CA GLY A 334 -13.70 -28.22 19.43
C GLY A 334 -12.22 -27.83 19.30
N MET A 335 -11.46 -28.46 18.38
CA MET A 335 -10.08 -28.09 18.11
C MET A 335 -9.98 -26.70 17.45
N VAL A 336 -10.90 -26.39 16.53
CA VAL A 336 -10.94 -25.11 15.84
C VAL A 336 -11.34 -23.99 16.79
N VAL A 337 -12.26 -24.22 17.74
CA VAL A 337 -12.59 -23.23 18.78
C VAL A 337 -11.35 -22.86 19.61
N LEU A 338 -10.54 -23.86 20.03
CA LEU A 338 -9.28 -23.58 20.72
C LEU A 338 -8.29 -22.79 19.84
N ALA A 339 -8.22 -23.12 18.54
CA ALA A 339 -7.38 -22.38 17.60
C ALA A 339 -7.86 -20.94 17.41
N LEU A 340 -9.17 -20.69 17.33
CA LEU A 340 -9.76 -19.36 17.23
C LEU A 340 -9.48 -18.49 18.48
N VAL A 341 -9.58 -19.08 19.68
CA VAL A 341 -9.21 -18.37 20.91
C VAL A 341 -7.74 -17.96 20.89
N LEU A 342 -6.84 -18.85 20.46
CA LEU A 342 -5.42 -18.55 20.34
C LEU A 342 -5.16 -17.52 19.24
N ALA A 343 -5.87 -17.61 18.12
CA ALA A 343 -5.81 -16.61 17.03
C ALA A 343 -6.24 -15.22 17.53
N ALA A 344 -7.33 -15.13 18.30
CA ALA A 344 -7.78 -13.88 18.91
C ALA A 344 -6.71 -13.27 19.83
N ILE A 345 -6.05 -14.09 20.66
CA ILE A 345 -4.94 -13.64 21.51
C ILE A 345 -3.78 -13.11 20.65
N MET A 346 -3.43 -13.80 19.54
CA MET A 346 -2.39 -13.35 18.61
C MET A 346 -2.73 -12.01 17.96
N VAL A 347 -3.98 -11.83 17.51
CA VAL A 347 -4.45 -10.57 16.90
C VAL A 347 -4.41 -9.43 17.92
N LEU A 348 -4.86 -9.66 19.16
CA LEU A 348 -4.79 -8.66 20.24
C LEU A 348 -3.35 -8.27 20.60
N ALA A 349 -2.41 -9.23 20.53
CA ALA A 349 -1.00 -8.94 20.76
C ALA A 349 -0.38 -8.14 19.60
N LEU A 350 -0.78 -8.45 18.37
CA LEU A 350 -0.34 -7.74 17.16
C LEU A 350 -0.87 -6.31 17.15
N ASP A 351 -2.14 -6.10 17.49
CA ASP A 351 -2.80 -4.78 17.53
C ASP A 351 -2.10 -3.77 18.47
N LYS A 352 -1.43 -4.29 19.50
CA LYS A 352 -0.65 -3.47 20.45
C LYS A 352 0.84 -3.34 20.10
N SER A 353 1.28 -3.88 18.99
CA SER A 353 2.67 -3.87 18.59
C SER A 353 2.94 -2.84 17.49
N SER A 354 4.18 -2.36 17.35
CA SER A 354 4.62 -1.53 16.23
C SER A 354 4.58 -2.22 14.86
N MET A 355 4.27 -3.52 14.83
CA MET A 355 4.10 -4.24 13.56
C MET A 355 2.83 -3.83 12.81
N THR A 356 1.90 -3.09 13.45
CA THR A 356 0.73 -2.50 12.80
C THR A 356 1.10 -1.41 11.79
N ASP A 357 2.28 -0.79 11.89
CA ASP A 357 2.73 0.27 10.97
C ASP A 357 2.86 -0.19 9.52
N ILE A 358 3.00 -1.50 9.30
CA ILE A 358 3.00 -2.08 7.95
C ILE A 358 1.60 -2.33 7.40
N LEU A 359 0.55 -2.15 8.19
CA LEU A 359 -0.85 -2.35 7.81
C LEU A 359 -1.47 -1.03 7.35
N ALA A 360 -2.42 -1.09 6.43
CA ALA A 360 -3.17 0.07 5.97
C ALA A 360 -4.37 0.38 6.87
N ALA A 361 -4.99 -0.67 7.44
CA ALA A 361 -6.19 -0.56 8.24
C ALA A 361 -5.97 -1.05 9.67
N PRO A 362 -6.68 -0.48 10.66
CA PRO A 362 -6.67 -0.94 12.04
C PRO A 362 -7.28 -2.35 12.14
N ILE A 363 -6.63 -3.25 12.89
CA ILE A 363 -7.06 -4.65 13.04
C ILE A 363 -7.85 -4.91 14.33
N GLY A 364 -8.24 -3.87 15.05
CA GLY A 364 -9.03 -3.99 16.28
C GLY A 364 -10.31 -4.77 16.05
N MET A 365 -10.55 -5.85 16.86
CA MET A 365 -11.69 -6.75 16.66
C MET A 365 -13.04 -6.08 16.92
N ALA A 366 -13.09 -5.05 17.75
CA ALA A 366 -14.31 -4.32 18.05
C ALA A 366 -14.79 -3.48 16.86
N ALA A 367 -13.85 -2.94 16.08
CA ALA A 367 -14.16 -2.19 14.86
C ALA A 367 -14.48 -3.12 13.67
N ASN A 368 -13.95 -4.36 13.66
CA ASN A 368 -14.05 -5.30 12.53
C ASN A 368 -14.91 -6.53 12.85
N VAL A 369 -16.07 -6.34 13.50
CA VAL A 369 -16.95 -7.44 13.93
C VAL A 369 -17.43 -8.29 12.74
N GLY A 370 -17.71 -7.70 11.59
CA GLY A 370 -18.11 -8.42 10.38
C GLY A 370 -17.05 -9.42 9.91
N ILE A 371 -15.77 -9.01 9.86
CA ILE A 371 -14.64 -9.89 9.51
C ILE A 371 -14.39 -10.94 10.58
N LEU A 372 -14.55 -10.59 11.85
CA LEU A 372 -14.45 -11.55 12.94
C LEU A 372 -15.49 -12.68 12.79
N VAL A 373 -16.75 -12.33 12.55
CA VAL A 373 -17.85 -13.30 12.33
C VAL A 373 -17.58 -14.15 11.09
N LEU A 374 -17.14 -13.54 9.99
CA LEU A 374 -16.77 -14.27 8.76
C LEU A 374 -15.63 -15.25 9.01
N THR A 375 -14.57 -14.82 9.73
CA THR A 375 -13.43 -15.68 10.07
C THR A 375 -13.87 -16.89 10.92
N VAL A 376 -14.73 -16.66 11.92
CA VAL A 376 -15.29 -17.74 12.76
C VAL A 376 -16.14 -18.68 11.90
N ALA A 377 -16.99 -18.15 11.02
CA ALA A 377 -17.84 -18.94 10.14
C ALA A 377 -17.00 -19.83 9.19
N VAL A 378 -16.01 -19.23 8.52
CA VAL A 378 -15.09 -19.95 7.61
C VAL A 378 -14.32 -21.04 8.38
N ALA A 379 -13.82 -20.76 9.58
CA ALA A 379 -13.11 -21.71 10.40
C ALA A 379 -13.98 -22.91 10.82
N VAL A 380 -15.18 -22.65 11.33
CA VAL A 380 -16.10 -23.69 11.80
C VAL A 380 -16.64 -24.53 10.64
N ILE A 381 -17.10 -23.88 9.55
CA ILE A 381 -17.60 -24.58 8.37
C ILE A 381 -16.45 -25.38 7.71
N GLY A 382 -15.29 -24.76 7.55
CA GLY A 382 -14.10 -25.40 7.00
C GLY A 382 -13.67 -26.64 7.79
N ALA A 383 -13.70 -26.59 9.13
CA ALA A 383 -13.42 -27.72 9.99
C ALA A 383 -14.45 -28.84 9.84
N ALA A 384 -15.74 -28.49 9.83
CA ALA A 384 -16.82 -29.43 9.65
C ALA A 384 -16.69 -30.18 8.31
N VAL A 385 -16.55 -29.44 7.21
CA VAL A 385 -16.37 -30.00 5.86
C VAL A 385 -15.12 -30.85 5.75
N SER A 386 -13.97 -30.35 6.25
CA SER A 386 -12.70 -31.07 6.20
C SER A 386 -12.69 -32.38 7.02
N SER A 387 -13.53 -32.46 8.05
CA SER A 387 -13.63 -33.65 8.89
C SER A 387 -14.58 -34.73 8.34
N ILE A 388 -15.49 -34.37 7.42
CA ILE A 388 -16.49 -35.26 6.83
C ILE A 388 -15.80 -36.51 6.20
N TYR A 389 -14.87 -36.28 5.27
CA TYR A 389 -14.23 -37.36 4.53
C TYR A 389 -13.41 -38.32 5.46
N PRO A 390 -12.50 -37.83 6.34
CA PRO A 390 -11.84 -38.65 7.31
C PRO A 390 -12.79 -39.44 8.24
N ALA A 391 -13.89 -38.81 8.70
CA ALA A 391 -14.88 -39.46 9.56
C ALA A 391 -15.59 -40.60 8.84
N PHE A 392 -16.03 -40.39 7.59
CA PHE A 392 -16.62 -41.46 6.78
C PHE A 392 -15.61 -42.56 6.48
N TYR A 393 -14.36 -42.23 6.20
CA TYR A 393 -13.28 -43.19 5.94
C TYR A 393 -13.03 -44.09 7.17
N ILE A 394 -12.87 -43.50 8.35
CA ILE A 394 -12.63 -44.25 9.60
C ILE A 394 -13.82 -45.16 9.94
N THR A 395 -15.04 -44.66 9.72
CA THR A 395 -16.28 -45.41 10.03
C THR A 395 -16.66 -46.44 8.96
N SER A 396 -16.01 -46.51 7.80
CA SER A 396 -16.28 -47.48 6.74
C SER A 396 -15.67 -48.84 6.95
N PHE A 397 -14.67 -48.97 7.83
CA PHE A 397 -14.00 -50.28 8.12
C PHE A 397 -14.93 -51.29 8.77
N GLN A 398 -14.84 -52.56 8.28
CA GLN A 398 -15.61 -53.69 8.85
C GLN A 398 -14.95 -54.17 10.15
N SER A 399 -15.75 -54.31 11.21
CA SER A 399 -15.27 -54.69 12.54
C SER A 399 -14.53 -56.02 12.55
N ALA A 400 -14.92 -57.01 11.73
CA ALA A 400 -14.31 -58.31 11.63
C ALA A 400 -12.86 -58.32 11.10
N MET A 401 -12.56 -57.43 10.13
CA MET A 401 -11.20 -57.24 9.58
C MET A 401 -10.27 -56.52 10.56
N VAL A 402 -10.83 -55.62 11.33
CA VAL A 402 -10.12 -54.81 12.32
C VAL A 402 -9.64 -55.65 13.48
N LEU A 403 -10.48 -56.54 13.97
CA LEU A 403 -10.16 -57.48 15.08
C LEU A 403 -9.11 -58.55 14.70
N LYS A 404 -8.95 -58.82 13.40
CA LYS A 404 -7.92 -59.77 12.88
C LYS A 404 -6.53 -59.15 12.64
N GLY A 405 -6.37 -57.83 12.93
CA GLY A 405 -5.06 -57.19 12.86
C GLY A 405 -4.53 -56.85 11.46
N SER A 406 -5.30 -57.10 10.39
CA SER A 406 -4.87 -56.86 9.00
C SER A 406 -5.21 -55.43 8.52
N PHE A 407 -4.47 -54.42 9.01
CA PHE A 407 -4.60 -53.06 8.57
C PHE A 407 -3.52 -52.68 7.56
N GLY A 408 -3.89 -52.64 6.27
CA GLY A 408 -3.13 -51.92 5.25
C GLY A 408 -3.81 -50.55 4.99
N SER A 409 -3.07 -49.45 4.98
CA SER A 409 -3.61 -48.20 4.47
C SER A 409 -4.03 -48.38 3.00
N SER A 410 -5.30 -48.09 2.66
CA SER A 410 -5.82 -48.28 1.31
C SER A 410 -5.01 -47.43 0.30
N ARG A 411 -4.93 -47.90 -0.96
CA ARG A 411 -4.28 -47.12 -2.04
C ARG A 411 -4.91 -45.72 -2.17
N ALA A 412 -6.23 -45.65 -2.02
CA ALA A 412 -6.99 -44.38 -2.10
C ALA A 412 -6.60 -43.36 -1.02
N GLY A 413 -6.47 -43.79 0.24
CA GLY A 413 -6.06 -42.91 1.34
C GLY A 413 -4.61 -42.42 1.21
N ARG A 414 -3.71 -43.26 0.66
CA ARG A 414 -2.33 -42.82 0.36
C ARG A 414 -2.27 -41.85 -0.80
N SER A 415 -3.04 -42.05 -1.86
CA SER A 415 -3.10 -41.15 -3.02
C SER A 415 -3.63 -39.80 -2.61
N LEU A 416 -4.78 -39.71 -1.94
CA LEU A 416 -5.35 -38.44 -1.48
C LEU A 416 -4.35 -37.63 -0.64
N ARG A 417 -3.71 -38.26 0.32
CA ARG A 417 -2.73 -37.58 1.17
C ARG A 417 -1.53 -37.05 0.39
N ASN A 418 -0.99 -37.82 -0.57
CA ASN A 418 0.09 -37.33 -1.42
C ASN A 418 -0.37 -36.17 -2.31
N THR A 419 -1.60 -36.19 -2.81
CA THR A 419 -2.20 -35.10 -3.56
C THR A 419 -2.35 -33.84 -2.71
N LEU A 420 -2.86 -33.94 -1.49
CA LEU A 420 -3.00 -32.80 -0.57
C LEU A 420 -1.65 -32.16 -0.25
N ILE A 421 -0.61 -32.97 -0.04
CA ILE A 421 0.76 -32.47 0.16
C ILE A 421 1.29 -31.81 -1.11
N GLY A 422 1.00 -32.41 -2.27
CA GLY A 422 1.37 -31.83 -3.57
C GLY A 422 0.76 -30.44 -3.76
N VAL A 423 -0.55 -30.30 -3.53
CA VAL A 423 -1.23 -28.98 -3.58
C VAL A 423 -0.56 -27.98 -2.64
N GLN A 424 -0.25 -28.40 -1.42
CA GLN A 424 0.41 -27.55 -0.43
C GLN A 424 1.81 -27.10 -0.88
N PHE A 425 2.62 -28.00 -1.48
CA PHE A 425 3.92 -27.61 -2.04
C PHE A 425 3.79 -26.70 -3.25
N VAL A 426 2.80 -26.92 -4.14
CA VAL A 426 2.54 -26.03 -5.28
C VAL A 426 2.23 -24.60 -4.78
N ILE A 427 1.32 -24.46 -3.81
CA ILE A 427 0.97 -23.18 -3.22
C ILE A 427 2.20 -22.52 -2.58
N SER A 428 2.95 -23.25 -1.76
CA SER A 428 4.12 -22.68 -1.07
C SER A 428 5.22 -22.27 -2.03
N LEU A 429 5.52 -23.05 -3.06
CA LEU A 429 6.48 -22.70 -4.10
C LEU A 429 6.04 -21.46 -4.85
N ALA A 430 4.75 -21.40 -5.24
CA ALA A 430 4.19 -20.26 -5.95
C ALA A 430 4.30 -18.97 -5.11
N LEU A 431 3.92 -19.03 -3.83
CA LEU A 431 4.02 -17.87 -2.93
C LEU A 431 5.47 -17.41 -2.73
N ILE A 432 6.43 -18.32 -2.57
CA ILE A 432 7.84 -17.98 -2.42
C ILE A 432 8.37 -17.28 -3.68
N ILE A 433 8.05 -17.80 -4.86
CA ILE A 433 8.47 -17.22 -6.14
C ILE A 433 7.88 -15.81 -6.29
N CYS A 434 6.57 -15.67 -6.14
CA CYS A 434 5.88 -14.37 -6.26
C CYS A 434 6.41 -13.35 -5.23
N ALA A 435 6.53 -13.73 -3.96
CA ALA A 435 7.06 -12.83 -2.92
C ALA A 435 8.51 -12.40 -3.21
N SER A 436 9.33 -13.32 -3.75
CA SER A 436 10.70 -12.99 -4.15
C SER A 436 10.73 -11.95 -5.26
N PHE A 437 9.86 -12.06 -6.27
CA PHE A 437 9.76 -11.08 -7.34
C PHE A 437 9.22 -9.73 -6.87
N VAL A 438 8.21 -9.70 -5.99
CA VAL A 438 7.71 -8.45 -5.38
C VAL A 438 8.85 -7.73 -4.63
N LYS A 439 9.61 -8.47 -3.81
CA LYS A 439 10.76 -7.90 -3.09
C LYS A 439 11.87 -7.41 -4.02
N LEU A 440 12.16 -8.14 -5.09
CA LEU A 440 13.17 -7.76 -6.07
C LEU A 440 12.74 -6.56 -6.90
N GLN A 441 11.46 -6.45 -7.26
CA GLN A 441 10.91 -5.26 -7.93
C GLN A 441 11.03 -4.02 -7.04
N HIS A 442 10.64 -4.11 -5.77
CA HIS A 442 10.83 -3.01 -4.83
C HIS A 442 12.31 -2.60 -4.71
N LYS A 443 13.23 -3.58 -4.59
CA LYS A 443 14.67 -3.28 -4.58
C LYS A 443 15.12 -2.62 -5.88
N TYR A 444 14.61 -3.10 -7.03
CA TYR A 444 14.92 -2.51 -8.34
C TYR A 444 14.50 -1.05 -8.41
N MET A 445 13.30 -0.70 -7.92
CA MET A 445 12.80 0.67 -7.89
C MET A 445 13.69 1.59 -7.04
N MET A 446 14.15 1.13 -5.88
CA MET A 446 15.04 1.89 -5.00
C MET A 446 16.46 2.10 -5.57
N THR A 447 16.93 1.17 -6.42
CA THR A 447 18.30 1.20 -6.98
C THR A 447 18.34 1.59 -8.45
N PHE A 448 17.22 1.97 -9.03
CA PHE A 448 17.13 2.37 -10.43
C PHE A 448 17.94 3.63 -10.69
N ASP A 449 18.61 3.66 -11.83
CA ASP A 449 19.27 4.87 -12.33
C ASP A 449 18.21 5.83 -12.89
N MET A 450 17.97 6.91 -12.16
CA MET A 450 16.94 7.89 -12.52
C MET A 450 17.40 8.90 -13.58
N GLY A 451 18.65 8.79 -14.05
CA GLY A 451 19.21 9.71 -15.03
C GLY A 451 19.72 11.02 -14.44
N PHE A 452 19.85 11.09 -13.10
CA PHE A 452 20.49 12.18 -12.37
C PHE A 452 21.25 11.64 -11.16
N ASP A 453 22.23 12.43 -10.70
CA ASP A 453 23.10 12.05 -9.58
C ASP A 453 22.39 12.29 -8.24
N LYS A 454 22.01 11.19 -7.56
CA LYS A 454 21.33 11.20 -6.25
C LYS A 454 22.24 10.86 -5.07
N GLU A 455 23.53 10.58 -5.32
CA GLU A 455 24.46 10.20 -4.25
C GLU A 455 24.83 11.40 -3.38
N GLN A 456 24.96 11.16 -2.07
CA GLN A 456 25.37 12.20 -1.09
C GLN A 456 24.47 13.45 -1.12
N LEU A 457 23.18 13.29 -1.42
CA LEU A 457 22.23 14.39 -1.62
C LEU A 457 21.31 14.54 -0.41
N ILE A 458 21.22 15.77 0.12
CA ILE A 458 20.22 16.22 1.08
C ILE A 458 19.21 17.08 0.33
N SER A 459 17.93 16.91 0.59
CA SER A 459 16.86 17.74 0.03
C SER A 459 15.85 18.13 1.11
N GLY A 460 15.12 19.20 0.87
CA GLY A 460 14.01 19.58 1.71
C GLY A 460 13.58 21.04 1.55
N VAL A 461 12.57 21.41 2.33
CA VAL A 461 11.96 22.75 2.30
C VAL A 461 12.64 23.64 3.32
N ILE A 462 12.97 24.84 2.88
CA ILE A 462 13.45 25.93 3.71
C ILE A 462 12.47 27.10 3.57
N PRO A 463 12.15 27.80 4.69
CA PRO A 463 11.27 28.98 4.64
C PRO A 463 11.72 30.04 3.65
N GLY A 464 10.76 30.73 3.05
CA GLY A 464 10.98 31.76 2.02
C GLY A 464 11.88 32.92 2.40
N ASP A 465 12.07 33.16 3.72
CA ASP A 465 12.94 34.22 4.25
C ASP A 465 14.43 34.10 3.85
N VAL A 466 14.89 32.90 3.52
CA VAL A 466 16.25 32.64 3.00
C VAL A 466 16.25 31.99 1.62
N ALA A 467 15.07 31.87 0.98
CA ALA A 467 14.94 31.28 -0.33
C ALA A 467 15.69 32.09 -1.42
N TRP A 468 15.85 31.49 -2.57
CA TRP A 468 16.69 31.93 -3.68
C TRP A 468 16.57 33.42 -4.10
N TRP A 469 15.38 34.04 -3.99
CA TRP A 469 15.20 35.46 -4.35
C TRP A 469 15.32 36.42 -3.15
N ASN A 470 15.40 35.90 -1.93
CA ASN A 470 15.44 36.73 -0.72
C ASN A 470 16.81 37.40 -0.59
N PRO A 471 16.90 38.67 -0.14
CA PRO A 471 18.21 39.35 0.09
C PRO A 471 19.15 38.62 1.07
N LYS A 472 18.61 37.78 1.95
CA LYS A 472 19.43 36.95 2.87
C LYS A 472 20.01 35.71 2.21
N ASN A 473 19.54 35.34 1.01
CA ASN A 473 19.98 34.12 0.31
C ASN A 473 21.47 34.13 0.01
N GLU A 474 22.03 35.22 -0.47
CA GLU A 474 23.46 35.30 -0.81
C GLU A 474 24.34 35.02 0.43
N ALA A 475 24.00 35.60 1.59
CA ALA A 475 24.69 35.33 2.84
C ALA A 475 24.52 33.88 3.31
N PHE A 476 23.34 33.33 3.13
CA PHE A 476 23.05 31.92 3.45
C PHE A 476 23.88 30.97 2.58
N GLU A 477 23.89 31.17 1.24
CA GLU A 477 24.71 30.33 0.35
C GLU A 477 26.21 30.43 0.65
N ASP A 478 26.71 31.63 0.92
CA ASP A 478 28.13 31.84 1.26
C ASP A 478 28.54 31.09 2.53
N ILE A 479 27.67 31.10 3.55
CA ILE A 479 27.91 30.34 4.77
C ILE A 479 27.91 28.84 4.48
N LEU A 480 26.94 28.32 3.72
CA LEU A 480 26.91 26.91 3.37
C LEU A 480 28.14 26.49 2.55
N ARG A 481 28.55 27.26 1.55
CA ARG A 481 29.72 26.99 0.72
C ARG A 481 31.03 27.06 1.49
N SER A 482 31.07 27.77 2.64
CA SER A 482 32.24 27.80 3.53
C SER A 482 32.45 26.51 4.32
N ASN A 483 31.45 25.66 4.41
CA ASN A 483 31.51 24.40 5.14
C ASN A 483 32.20 23.30 4.30
N PRO A 484 33.34 22.71 4.76
CA PRO A 484 34.08 21.71 3.98
C PRO A 484 33.31 20.40 3.75
N ASP A 485 32.26 20.13 4.53
CA ASP A 485 31.40 18.95 4.37
C ASP A 485 30.35 19.13 3.26
N ILE A 486 30.20 20.34 2.71
CA ILE A 486 29.27 20.67 1.62
C ILE A 486 30.08 20.87 0.33
N ALA A 487 29.76 20.08 -0.69
CA ALA A 487 30.41 20.17 -1.99
C ALA A 487 29.77 21.23 -2.90
N ASP A 488 28.44 21.29 -2.96
CA ASP A 488 27.67 22.26 -3.74
C ASP A 488 26.21 22.30 -3.30
N MET A 489 25.42 23.25 -3.81
CA MET A 489 24.00 23.42 -3.54
C MET A 489 23.25 24.06 -4.70
N THR A 490 21.95 23.81 -4.76
CA THR A 490 21.03 24.41 -5.74
C THR A 490 19.60 24.52 -5.20
N TRP A 491 18.74 25.21 -5.94
CA TRP A 491 17.36 25.45 -5.56
C TRP A 491 16.39 24.97 -6.63
N ALA A 492 15.18 24.58 -6.19
CA ALA A 492 14.09 24.24 -7.08
C ALA A 492 12.71 24.49 -6.43
N ASN A 493 11.67 24.39 -7.23
CA ASN A 493 10.29 24.43 -6.77
C ASN A 493 9.80 23.00 -6.47
N GLY A 494 9.76 22.63 -5.19
CA GLY A 494 9.30 21.32 -4.77
C GLY A 494 10.35 20.22 -4.99
N GLN A 495 9.92 18.98 -4.80
CA GLN A 495 10.78 17.80 -4.84
C GLN A 495 11.04 17.31 -6.26
N MET A 496 12.28 16.85 -6.55
CA MET A 496 12.66 16.33 -7.87
C MET A 496 11.82 15.12 -8.30
N VAL A 497 11.56 14.19 -7.39
CA VAL A 497 10.67 13.06 -7.64
C VAL A 497 9.32 13.33 -6.97
N SER A 498 8.31 13.60 -7.78
CA SER A 498 6.97 13.91 -7.30
C SER A 498 5.89 13.33 -8.22
N GLN A 499 4.75 12.96 -7.64
CA GLN A 499 3.54 12.60 -8.39
C GLN A 499 2.81 13.85 -8.89
N THR A 500 2.85 14.91 -8.09
CA THR A 500 2.21 16.19 -8.39
C THR A 500 3.23 17.18 -8.94
N ARG A 501 2.93 17.79 -10.09
CA ARG A 501 3.74 18.83 -10.69
C ARG A 501 2.86 19.87 -11.35
N MET A 502 3.42 21.07 -11.49
CA MET A 502 2.86 22.09 -12.33
C MET A 502 2.86 21.58 -13.78
N GLY A 503 1.71 21.58 -14.42
CA GLY A 503 1.58 21.28 -15.84
C GLY A 503 1.23 22.53 -16.61
N TRP A 504 1.94 22.80 -17.70
CA TRP A 504 1.59 23.85 -18.65
C TRP A 504 1.06 23.24 -19.94
N GLY A 505 0.10 23.92 -20.53
CA GLY A 505 -0.46 23.52 -21.81
C GLY A 505 -0.89 24.71 -22.64
N TYR A 506 -0.76 24.59 -23.95
CA TYR A 506 -1.21 25.60 -24.88
C TYR A 506 -1.60 24.98 -26.23
N PRO A 507 -2.55 25.62 -26.96
CA PRO A 507 -2.91 25.17 -28.29
C PRO A 507 -1.82 25.53 -29.31
N ASP A 508 -1.41 24.56 -30.12
CA ASP A 508 -0.49 24.76 -31.25
C ASP A 508 -1.01 24.02 -32.49
N ASN A 509 -1.35 24.73 -33.54
CA ASN A 509 -1.76 24.21 -34.85
C ASN A 509 -2.85 23.11 -34.78
N GLY A 510 -3.84 23.27 -33.87
CA GLY A 510 -4.96 22.34 -33.71
C GLY A 510 -4.66 21.11 -32.83
N ARG A 511 -3.47 21.03 -32.23
CA ARG A 511 -3.11 20.09 -31.16
C ARG A 511 -2.89 20.84 -29.86
N THR A 512 -3.07 20.15 -28.74
CA THR A 512 -2.73 20.69 -27.41
C THR A 512 -1.35 20.16 -27.01
N ILE A 513 -0.40 21.08 -26.81
CA ILE A 513 0.89 20.77 -26.19
C ILE A 513 0.69 20.81 -24.68
N HIS A 514 1.13 19.76 -23.99
CA HIS A 514 1.08 19.67 -22.53
C HIS A 514 2.36 19.03 -22.00
N PHE A 515 2.97 19.65 -20.99
CA PHE A 515 4.20 19.16 -20.36
C PHE A 515 4.25 19.55 -18.88
N ASP A 516 4.97 18.75 -18.10
CA ASP A 516 5.24 19.10 -16.71
C ASP A 516 6.38 20.14 -16.67
N VAL A 517 6.26 21.11 -15.74
CA VAL A 517 7.24 22.18 -15.56
C VAL A 517 7.87 22.07 -14.18
N TYR A 518 9.18 22.29 -14.13
CA TYR A 518 9.93 22.32 -12.89
C TYR A 518 10.82 23.55 -12.82
N PRO A 519 10.38 24.59 -12.09
CA PRO A 519 11.22 25.76 -11.88
C PRO A 519 12.46 25.44 -11.06
N VAL A 520 13.62 25.91 -11.53
CA VAL A 520 14.93 25.61 -10.97
C VAL A 520 15.88 26.82 -11.02
N ALA A 521 16.91 26.79 -10.19
CA ALA A 521 18.03 27.71 -10.27
C ALA A 521 18.92 27.40 -11.48
N TYR A 522 19.71 28.39 -11.92
CA TYR A 522 20.55 28.27 -13.12
C TYR A 522 21.56 27.12 -13.09
N ASN A 523 22.03 26.71 -11.93
CA ASN A 523 23.02 25.65 -11.77
C ASN A 523 22.43 24.24 -11.56
N PHE A 524 21.10 24.09 -11.62
CA PHE A 524 20.41 22.87 -11.23
C PHE A 524 20.78 21.64 -12.06
N LEU A 525 20.83 21.80 -13.42
CA LEU A 525 21.11 20.66 -14.29
C LEU A 525 22.55 20.17 -14.10
N ASP A 526 23.53 21.08 -14.01
CA ASP A 526 24.93 20.74 -13.75
C ASP A 526 25.10 20.09 -12.37
N PHE A 527 24.42 20.63 -11.36
CA PHE A 527 24.41 20.08 -10.01
C PHE A 527 23.85 18.65 -9.96
N MET A 528 22.76 18.39 -10.68
CA MET A 528 22.12 17.07 -10.73
C MET A 528 22.80 16.11 -11.74
N GLY A 529 23.77 16.58 -12.53
CA GLY A 529 24.44 15.77 -13.54
C GLY A 529 23.55 15.40 -14.73
N ILE A 530 22.54 16.24 -15.04
CA ILE A 530 21.62 16.01 -16.17
C ILE A 530 22.31 16.44 -17.45
N GLU A 531 22.51 15.52 -18.37
CA GLU A 531 23.21 15.76 -19.63
C GLU A 531 22.36 16.54 -20.64
N MET A 532 22.97 17.55 -21.29
CA MET A 532 22.38 18.24 -22.42
C MET A 532 22.58 17.42 -23.70
N VAL A 533 21.52 17.31 -24.51
CA VAL A 533 21.54 16.62 -25.81
C VAL A 533 21.78 17.62 -26.93
N GLU A 534 21.14 18.78 -26.85
CA GLU A 534 21.22 19.85 -27.88
C GLU A 534 21.05 21.20 -27.24
N GLY A 535 21.65 22.23 -27.83
CA GLY A 535 21.59 23.59 -27.30
C GLY A 535 22.59 23.83 -26.17
N ARG A 536 22.20 24.63 -25.16
CA ARG A 536 23.02 25.00 -24.01
C ARG A 536 22.29 24.85 -22.70
N ASN A 537 23.01 24.71 -21.60
CA ASN A 537 22.47 24.77 -20.24
C ASN A 537 22.12 26.22 -19.83
N PHE A 538 21.41 26.36 -18.72
CA PHE A 538 21.17 27.66 -18.09
C PHE A 538 22.47 28.33 -17.64
N THR A 539 22.45 29.66 -17.66
CA THR A 539 23.53 30.49 -17.17
C THR A 539 22.99 31.51 -16.16
N LYS A 540 23.82 32.03 -15.28
CA LYS A 540 23.41 33.07 -14.31
C LYS A 540 22.84 34.31 -15.00
N SER A 541 23.28 34.64 -16.23
CA SER A 541 22.73 35.76 -16.99
C SER A 541 21.29 35.54 -17.47
N ASP A 542 20.81 34.32 -17.54
CA ASP A 542 19.45 33.99 -17.96
C ASP A 542 18.41 34.39 -16.90
N GLU A 543 18.80 34.60 -15.64
CA GLU A 543 17.97 35.15 -14.57
C GLU A 543 17.50 36.60 -14.86
N LEU A 544 18.16 37.27 -15.78
CA LEU A 544 17.82 38.64 -16.26
C LEU A 544 16.89 38.64 -17.48
N SER A 545 16.56 37.48 -18.02
CA SER A 545 15.57 37.31 -19.10
C SER A 545 14.22 37.88 -18.67
N GLU A 546 13.48 38.52 -19.60
CA GLU A 546 12.13 39.05 -19.28
C GLU A 546 11.16 37.91 -18.97
N ASN A 547 11.02 36.92 -19.87
CA ASN A 547 10.04 35.85 -19.81
C ASN A 547 10.62 34.49 -19.34
N GLY A 548 11.87 34.47 -18.89
CA GLY A 548 12.55 33.28 -18.46
C GLY A 548 13.14 32.42 -19.60
N VAL A 549 13.76 31.34 -19.20
CA VAL A 549 14.45 30.40 -20.12
C VAL A 549 13.98 28.98 -19.83
N ILE A 550 13.76 28.18 -20.87
CA ILE A 550 13.23 26.83 -20.78
C ILE A 550 14.18 25.82 -21.42
N ILE A 551 14.28 24.62 -20.82
CA ILE A 551 14.98 23.45 -21.38
C ILE A 551 14.01 22.26 -21.31
N PHE A 552 13.69 21.68 -22.47
CA PHE A 552 12.83 20.49 -22.54
C PHE A 552 13.66 19.19 -22.46
N ASN A 553 12.99 18.09 -22.10
CA ASN A 553 13.58 16.76 -22.23
C ASN A 553 13.44 16.22 -23.69
N GLU A 554 14.15 15.12 -24.00
CA GLU A 554 14.05 14.45 -25.32
C GLU A 554 12.61 14.00 -25.61
N GLU A 555 11.84 13.58 -24.60
CA GLU A 555 10.46 13.13 -24.77
C GLU A 555 9.56 14.27 -25.30
N ALA A 556 9.70 15.48 -24.76
CA ALA A 556 8.96 16.65 -25.23
C ALA A 556 9.40 17.03 -26.65
N ARG A 557 10.73 17.02 -26.92
CA ARG A 557 11.26 17.29 -28.25
C ARG A 557 10.67 16.34 -29.30
N ASP A 558 10.72 15.04 -29.02
CA ASP A 558 10.36 14.02 -30.00
C ASP A 558 8.82 13.95 -30.18
N LYS A 559 8.03 14.10 -29.09
CA LYS A 559 6.56 14.08 -29.13
C LYS A 559 5.97 15.27 -29.88
N TYR A 560 6.53 16.45 -29.67
CA TYR A 560 6.00 17.71 -30.23
C TYR A 560 6.82 18.24 -31.42
N GLU A 561 7.87 17.52 -31.81
CA GLU A 561 8.76 17.89 -32.93
C GLU A 561 9.42 19.27 -32.73
N PHE A 562 9.79 19.58 -31.47
CA PHE A 562 10.46 20.84 -31.14
C PHE A 562 11.88 20.92 -31.72
N SER A 563 12.25 22.13 -32.14
CA SER A 563 13.63 22.52 -32.53
C SER A 563 14.06 23.74 -31.72
N LEU A 564 15.34 24.07 -31.74
CA LEU A 564 15.85 25.27 -31.06
C LEU A 564 15.25 26.61 -31.58
N GLU A 565 14.57 26.58 -32.74
CA GLU A 565 13.86 27.72 -33.31
C GLU A 565 12.40 27.75 -32.89
N SER A 566 11.88 26.73 -32.16
CA SER A 566 10.50 26.68 -31.70
C SER A 566 10.26 27.71 -30.59
N GLU A 567 9.12 28.40 -30.65
CA GLU A 567 8.67 29.25 -29.56
C GLU A 567 8.19 28.42 -28.40
N ALA A 568 8.70 28.68 -27.20
CA ALA A 568 8.25 28.02 -25.98
C ALA A 568 7.47 29.03 -25.15
N PRO A 569 6.16 28.85 -24.90
CA PRO A 569 5.38 29.77 -24.14
C PRO A 569 5.81 29.79 -22.68
N SER A 570 5.76 30.94 -22.04
CA SER A 570 5.81 31.08 -20.61
C SER A 570 4.36 31.07 -20.04
N HIS A 571 4.26 30.96 -18.73
CA HIS A 571 2.95 31.06 -18.04
C HIS A 571 2.20 32.39 -18.31
N THR A 572 2.93 33.44 -18.61
CA THR A 572 2.38 34.78 -18.91
C THR A 572 1.84 34.93 -20.34
N GLY A 573 1.99 33.88 -21.17
CA GLY A 573 1.60 33.91 -22.59
C GLY A 573 2.64 34.51 -23.55
N ASP A 574 3.70 35.11 -23.03
CA ASP A 574 4.85 35.56 -23.83
C ASP A 574 5.85 34.42 -24.02
N ALA A 575 6.59 34.44 -25.13
CA ALA A 575 7.55 33.36 -25.41
C ALA A 575 8.74 33.38 -24.45
N ALA A 576 8.99 32.27 -23.78
CA ALA A 576 10.26 32.02 -23.09
C ALA A 576 11.37 31.65 -24.08
N VAL A 577 12.63 31.89 -23.73
CA VAL A 577 13.76 31.50 -24.56
C VAL A 577 14.01 29.98 -24.43
N LEU A 578 13.86 29.22 -25.51
CA LEU A 578 14.25 27.82 -25.54
C LEU A 578 15.78 27.71 -25.65
N ALA A 579 16.43 27.26 -24.57
CA ALA A 579 17.88 27.14 -24.49
C ALA A 579 18.41 25.82 -25.05
N GLY A 580 17.63 24.72 -24.90
CA GLY A 580 18.11 23.44 -25.35
C GLY A 580 17.20 22.27 -24.97
N PHE A 581 17.75 21.07 -25.19
CA PHE A 581 17.11 19.81 -24.83
C PHE A 581 18.06 18.98 -23.96
N CYS A 582 17.54 18.46 -22.86
CA CYS A 582 18.28 17.55 -21.99
C CYS A 582 17.85 16.10 -22.20
N LYS A 583 18.68 15.18 -21.77
CA LYS A 583 18.42 13.75 -21.80
C LYS A 583 17.19 13.42 -20.92
N ASN A 584 16.47 12.37 -21.29
CA ASN A 584 15.37 11.89 -20.49
C ASN A 584 15.86 11.40 -19.11
N PHE A 585 15.11 11.73 -18.08
CA PHE A 585 15.35 11.32 -16.69
C PHE A 585 14.01 10.97 -16.03
N HIS A 586 14.06 10.28 -14.89
CA HIS A 586 12.86 9.84 -14.21
C HIS A 586 12.54 10.77 -13.02
N PHE A 587 11.51 11.57 -13.20
CA PHE A 587 11.02 12.53 -12.20
C PHE A 587 9.72 12.08 -11.49
N ARG A 588 9.20 10.91 -11.88
CA ARG A 588 8.03 10.27 -11.28
C ARG A 588 8.40 8.90 -10.72
N PRO A 589 7.58 8.33 -9.81
CA PRO A 589 7.71 6.93 -9.42
C PRO A 589 7.67 6.00 -10.65
N LEU A 590 8.45 4.92 -10.62
CA LEU A 590 8.68 4.01 -11.75
C LEU A 590 7.45 3.20 -12.21
N GLN A 591 6.30 3.38 -11.55
CA GLN A 591 5.00 2.93 -12.05
C GLN A 591 4.59 3.70 -13.31
N TYR A 592 5.02 4.95 -13.43
CA TYR A 592 4.70 5.85 -14.54
C TYR A 592 5.82 5.87 -15.58
N GLY A 593 5.44 6.12 -16.84
CA GLY A 593 6.39 6.30 -17.92
C GLY A 593 7.12 7.65 -17.88
N SER A 594 7.99 7.88 -18.86
CA SER A 594 8.53 9.22 -19.14
C SER A 594 7.44 10.07 -19.81
N ASP A 595 7.32 11.31 -19.39
CA ASP A 595 6.38 12.29 -19.96
C ASP A 595 7.16 13.51 -20.47
N PRO A 596 6.58 14.32 -21.39
CA PRO A 596 7.11 15.61 -21.74
C PRO A 596 7.37 16.49 -20.52
N PHE A 597 8.56 17.05 -20.42
CA PHE A 597 9.01 17.76 -19.23
C PHE A 597 9.87 18.96 -19.60
N ALA A 598 9.75 20.01 -18.81
CA ALA A 598 10.55 21.22 -18.96
C ALA A 598 11.17 21.67 -17.63
N PHE A 599 12.44 22.00 -17.65
CA PHE A 599 13.06 22.85 -16.64
C PHE A 599 12.81 24.31 -17.01
N TYR A 600 12.45 25.13 -16.04
CA TYR A 600 12.16 26.54 -16.25
C TYR A 600 12.96 27.41 -15.28
N LEU A 601 13.68 28.36 -15.82
CA LEU A 601 14.35 29.40 -15.06
C LEU A 601 13.51 30.69 -15.12
N PHE A 602 13.00 31.14 -13.96
CA PHE A 602 12.12 32.30 -13.88
C PHE A 602 12.78 33.56 -14.44
N GLY A 603 12.04 34.24 -15.30
CA GLY A 603 12.40 35.58 -15.73
C GLY A 603 12.30 36.60 -14.60
N LYS A 604 12.93 37.77 -14.78
CA LYS A 604 12.98 38.86 -13.78
C LYS A 604 11.61 39.41 -13.41
N ASP A 605 10.66 39.42 -14.36
CA ASP A 605 9.32 40.01 -14.20
C ASP A 605 8.23 38.96 -13.94
N HIS A 606 8.60 37.67 -13.73
CA HIS A 606 7.64 36.62 -13.50
C HIS A 606 7.01 36.72 -12.10
N SER A 607 5.66 36.75 -12.03
CA SER A 607 4.91 36.94 -10.78
C SER A 607 5.17 35.86 -9.72
N TRP A 608 5.56 34.67 -10.13
CA TRP A 608 5.84 33.54 -9.20
C TRP A 608 7.31 33.45 -8.80
N ARG A 609 8.16 34.34 -9.29
CA ARG A 609 9.58 34.34 -8.93
C ARG A 609 9.79 34.42 -7.41
N GLU A 610 8.99 35.24 -6.73
CA GLU A 610 9.08 35.46 -5.28
C GLU A 610 8.55 34.27 -4.44
N GLN A 611 7.79 33.37 -5.04
CA GLN A 611 7.20 32.21 -4.36
C GLN A 611 7.86 30.87 -4.75
N GLY A 612 8.75 30.87 -5.76
CA GLY A 612 8.99 29.70 -6.59
C GLY A 612 10.01 28.69 -6.08
N LEU A 613 11.10 29.08 -5.44
CA LEU A 613 12.20 28.14 -5.13
C LEU A 613 12.46 28.01 -3.62
N THR A 614 11.67 27.18 -2.96
CA THR A 614 11.78 26.92 -1.51
C THR A 614 12.46 25.60 -1.18
N ASN A 615 12.65 24.73 -2.17
CA ASN A 615 13.37 23.48 -1.98
C ASN A 615 14.85 23.67 -2.26
N ILE A 616 15.68 23.33 -1.26
CA ILE A 616 17.13 23.28 -1.37
C ILE A 616 17.60 21.85 -1.64
N TYR A 617 18.60 21.72 -2.45
CA TYR A 617 19.39 20.51 -2.66
C TYR A 617 20.84 20.77 -2.30
N VAL A 618 21.40 19.97 -1.41
CA VAL A 618 22.76 20.12 -0.92
C VAL A 618 23.52 18.82 -1.13
N ARG A 619 24.62 18.86 -1.86
CA ARG A 619 25.51 17.73 -2.06
C ARG A 619 26.59 17.77 -0.99
N THR A 620 26.72 16.68 -0.24
CA THR A 620 27.79 16.56 0.75
C THR A 620 29.06 15.97 0.15
N THR A 621 30.22 16.28 0.73
CA THR A 621 31.48 15.65 0.36
C THR A 621 31.49 14.16 0.74
N ALA A 622 32.26 13.34 0.03
CA ALA A 622 32.34 11.91 0.28
C ALA A 622 32.80 11.61 1.72
N GLY A 623 31.96 10.89 2.47
CA GLY A 623 32.22 10.53 3.86
C GLY A 623 31.78 11.56 4.91
N ALA A 624 31.17 12.67 4.52
CA ALA A 624 30.54 13.62 5.43
C ALA A 624 29.33 12.99 6.14
N ASP A 625 29.11 13.37 7.40
CA ASP A 625 27.92 12.98 8.15
C ASP A 625 26.74 13.87 7.76
N MET A 626 25.80 13.33 6.97
CA MET A 626 24.63 14.06 6.50
C MET A 626 23.79 14.65 7.64
N ARG A 627 23.68 13.97 8.79
CA ARG A 627 22.91 14.49 9.93
C ARG A 627 23.57 15.75 10.52
N ARG A 628 24.89 15.78 10.53
CA ARG A 628 25.65 16.94 10.98
C ARG A 628 25.49 18.11 10.01
N VAL A 629 25.49 17.83 8.71
CA VAL A 629 25.25 18.87 7.67
C VAL A 629 23.82 19.40 7.77
N ILE A 630 22.80 18.52 7.94
CA ILE A 630 21.40 18.93 8.15
C ILE A 630 21.27 19.84 9.38
N ALA A 631 21.90 19.47 10.50
CA ALA A 631 21.90 20.32 11.70
C ALA A 631 22.55 21.68 11.42
N PHE A 632 23.71 21.71 10.73
CA PHE A 632 24.38 22.93 10.36
C PHE A 632 23.53 23.85 9.46
N ILE A 633 22.84 23.29 8.45
CA ILE A 633 21.93 24.06 7.59
C ILE A 633 20.79 24.66 8.42
N ARG A 634 20.18 23.85 9.30
CA ARG A 634 19.10 24.31 10.20
C ARG A 634 19.57 25.44 11.12
N ASP A 635 20.71 25.27 11.77
CA ASP A 635 21.28 26.29 12.67
C ASP A 635 21.57 27.59 11.93
N THR A 636 22.09 27.51 10.69
CA THR A 636 22.34 28.68 9.83
C THR A 636 21.04 29.43 9.46
N VAL A 637 19.98 28.71 9.12
CA VAL A 637 18.67 29.32 8.85
C VAL A 637 18.16 30.05 10.08
N LEU A 638 18.22 29.44 11.26
CA LEU A 638 17.76 30.01 12.52
C LEU A 638 18.62 31.20 12.98
N GLU A 639 19.91 31.21 12.66
CA GLU A 639 20.79 32.35 12.94
C GLU A 639 20.42 33.57 12.05
N LEU A 640 20.15 33.34 10.77
CA LEU A 640 19.76 34.39 9.84
C LEU A 640 18.31 34.88 10.04
N CYS A 641 17.43 34.01 10.49
CA CYS A 641 16.01 34.23 10.66
C CYS A 641 15.51 33.65 12.01
N PRO A 642 15.78 34.34 13.13
CA PRO A 642 15.45 33.83 14.48
C PRO A 642 13.95 33.66 14.75
N ASP A 643 13.11 34.31 13.95
CA ASP A 643 11.63 34.28 14.10
C ASP A 643 11.00 33.08 13.39
N ILE A 644 11.78 32.27 12.65
CA ILE A 644 11.31 31.09 11.96
C ILE A 644 11.16 29.91 12.95
N ASP A 645 10.09 29.14 12.74
CA ASP A 645 9.91 27.90 13.47
C ASP A 645 10.91 26.82 12.98
N PRO A 646 11.71 26.22 13.88
CA PRO A 646 12.63 25.16 13.52
C PRO A 646 11.98 23.95 12.82
N ASP A 647 10.70 23.65 13.11
CA ASP A 647 9.97 22.53 12.52
C ASP A 647 9.45 22.81 11.09
N SER A 648 9.46 24.07 10.64
CA SER A 648 9.20 24.45 9.26
C SER A 648 10.35 24.11 8.30
N ILE A 649 11.54 23.79 8.86
CA ILE A 649 12.72 23.39 8.11
C ILE A 649 12.72 21.86 7.98
N THR A 650 12.28 21.36 6.84
CA THR A 650 12.17 19.92 6.59
C THR A 650 13.29 19.44 5.68
N LEU A 651 14.39 18.98 6.26
CA LEU A 651 15.56 18.46 5.54
C LEU A 651 15.74 16.98 5.82
N ALA A 652 16.01 16.19 4.79
CA ALA A 652 16.28 14.77 4.89
C ALA A 652 17.30 14.31 3.83
N PRO A 653 18.00 13.18 4.03
CA PRO A 653 18.69 12.52 2.94
C PRO A 653 17.71 12.17 1.81
N PHE A 654 18.11 12.39 0.57
CA PHE A 654 17.25 12.18 -0.61
C PHE A 654 16.74 10.74 -0.72
N ASP A 655 17.54 9.76 -0.30
CA ASP A 655 17.12 8.35 -0.28
C ASP A 655 15.95 8.09 0.68
N GLU A 656 15.88 8.80 1.82
CA GLU A 656 14.75 8.71 2.74
C GLU A 656 13.49 9.35 2.15
N GLU A 657 13.65 10.44 1.42
CA GLU A 657 12.57 11.11 0.71
C GLU A 657 12.01 10.22 -0.41
N LEU A 658 12.91 9.62 -1.21
CA LEU A 658 12.54 8.65 -2.24
C LEU A 658 11.82 7.44 -1.64
N ALA A 659 12.30 6.92 -0.50
CA ALA A 659 11.68 5.79 0.18
C ALA A 659 10.24 6.10 0.63
N ARG A 660 9.94 7.35 1.05
CA ARG A 660 8.57 7.77 1.40
C ARG A 660 7.63 7.68 0.19
N LYS A 661 8.11 7.99 -1.02
CA LYS A 661 7.31 7.89 -2.26
C LYS A 661 6.94 6.44 -2.60
N TYR A 662 7.77 5.47 -2.21
CA TYR A 662 7.53 4.03 -2.39
C TYR A 662 7.02 3.32 -1.13
N ASN A 663 6.49 4.07 -0.16
CA ASN A 663 6.03 3.51 1.12
C ASN A 663 4.91 2.47 0.94
N LEU A 664 4.00 2.67 -0.03
CA LEU A 664 2.92 1.71 -0.32
C LEU A 664 3.48 0.38 -0.83
N GLU A 665 4.44 0.43 -1.78
CA GLU A 665 5.10 -0.75 -2.33
C GLU A 665 5.99 -1.44 -1.29
N GLU A 666 6.62 -0.66 -0.42
CA GLU A 666 7.38 -1.20 0.70
C GLU A 666 6.48 -1.94 1.69
N LYS A 667 5.35 -1.34 2.09
CA LYS A 667 4.35 -1.97 2.95
C LYS A 667 3.82 -3.24 2.32
N LEU A 668 3.44 -3.22 1.04
CA LEU A 668 3.01 -4.40 0.29
C LEU A 668 4.09 -5.49 0.29
N SER A 669 5.33 -5.14 -0.03
CA SER A 669 6.45 -6.08 -0.04
C SER A 669 6.67 -6.73 1.33
N LYS A 670 6.58 -5.96 2.41
CA LYS A 670 6.66 -6.45 3.80
C LYS A 670 5.49 -7.37 4.14
N GLN A 671 4.26 -7.01 3.80
CA GLN A 671 3.05 -7.82 4.02
C GLN A 671 3.12 -9.15 3.27
N VAL A 672 3.40 -9.12 1.96
CA VAL A 672 3.50 -10.33 1.14
C VAL A 672 4.62 -11.24 1.65
N THR A 673 5.76 -10.69 2.08
CA THR A 673 6.87 -11.46 2.67
C THR A 673 6.44 -12.12 3.99
N ALA A 674 5.77 -11.39 4.88
CA ALA A 674 5.30 -11.93 6.16
C ALA A 674 4.27 -13.05 5.98
N PHE A 675 3.28 -12.84 5.12
CA PHE A 675 2.25 -13.85 4.84
C PHE A 675 2.81 -15.08 4.10
N THR A 676 3.79 -14.88 3.21
CA THR A 676 4.50 -15.99 2.56
C THR A 676 5.28 -16.81 3.59
N LEU A 677 5.96 -16.16 4.55
CA LEU A 677 6.65 -16.86 5.63
C LEU A 677 5.68 -17.69 6.48
N ILE A 678 4.51 -17.14 6.81
CA ILE A 678 3.44 -17.87 7.50
C ILE A 678 3.00 -19.09 6.69
N ALA A 679 2.75 -18.94 5.39
CA ALA A 679 2.37 -20.05 4.52
C ALA A 679 3.44 -21.14 4.45
N ILE A 680 4.73 -20.78 4.42
CA ILE A 680 5.86 -21.72 4.45
C ILE A 680 5.87 -22.48 5.78
N ILE A 681 5.75 -21.78 6.92
CA ILE A 681 5.70 -22.39 8.24
C ILE A 681 4.55 -23.39 8.32
N LEU A 682 3.35 -23.00 7.87
CA LEU A 682 2.18 -23.89 7.84
C LEU A 682 2.42 -25.11 6.95
N ALA A 683 3.04 -24.94 5.79
CA ALA A 683 3.38 -26.05 4.90
C ALA A 683 4.36 -27.03 5.56
N LEU A 684 5.39 -26.51 6.20
CA LEU A 684 6.39 -27.33 6.93
C LEU A 684 5.77 -28.06 8.12
N MET A 685 4.84 -27.43 8.85
CA MET A 685 4.09 -28.07 9.93
C MET A 685 3.28 -29.27 9.42
N GLY A 686 2.65 -29.14 8.24
CA GLY A 686 1.93 -30.24 7.60
C GLY A 686 2.84 -31.40 7.20
N VAL A 687 3.97 -31.12 6.57
CA VAL A 687 4.99 -32.12 6.23
C VAL A 687 5.56 -32.79 7.47
N PHE A 688 5.88 -31.99 8.51
CA PHE A 688 6.37 -32.50 9.78
C PHE A 688 5.39 -33.51 10.43
N GLY A 689 4.10 -33.12 10.53
CA GLY A 689 3.07 -33.96 11.09
C GLY A 689 2.93 -35.27 10.34
N LEU A 690 3.03 -35.20 9.01
CA LEU A 690 2.96 -36.41 8.18
C LEU A 690 4.19 -37.31 8.29
N VAL A 691 5.39 -36.77 8.22
CA VAL A 691 6.66 -37.52 8.36
C VAL A 691 6.73 -38.20 9.73
N PHE A 692 6.29 -37.46 10.76
CA PHE A 692 6.18 -38.01 12.12
C PHE A 692 5.34 -39.28 12.14
N PHE A 693 4.19 -39.22 11.51
CA PHE A 693 3.27 -40.32 11.46
C PHE A 693 3.76 -41.47 10.54
N GLU A 694 4.29 -41.17 9.36
CA GLU A 694 4.82 -42.16 8.42
C GLU A 694 6.00 -42.96 9.04
N THR A 695 6.87 -42.26 9.77
CA THR A 695 7.98 -42.93 10.49
C THR A 695 7.50 -43.81 11.61
N GLN A 696 6.48 -43.41 12.38
CA GLN A 696 5.88 -44.26 13.44
C GLN A 696 5.28 -45.53 12.83
N HIS A 697 4.56 -45.42 11.71
CA HIS A 697 3.94 -46.57 11.05
C HIS A 697 4.92 -47.53 10.39
N ARG A 698 6.07 -47.02 9.91
CA ARG A 698 7.12 -47.84 9.29
C ARG A 698 8.18 -48.29 10.27
N MET A 699 8.00 -48.11 11.58
CA MET A 699 9.01 -48.47 12.58
C MET A 699 9.39 -49.94 12.49
N LYS A 700 8.39 -50.86 12.32
CA LYS A 700 8.67 -52.30 12.13
C LYS A 700 9.45 -52.56 10.83
N GLU A 701 9.08 -51.93 9.70
CA GLU A 701 9.79 -52.07 8.43
C GLU A 701 11.22 -51.53 8.54
N ILE A 702 11.40 -50.39 9.19
CA ILE A 702 12.73 -49.81 9.45
C ILE A 702 13.56 -50.71 10.33
N ALA A 703 12.98 -51.29 11.41
CA ALA A 703 13.67 -52.20 12.30
C ALA A 703 14.12 -53.49 11.58
N VAL A 704 13.25 -54.08 10.76
CA VAL A 704 13.60 -55.28 9.96
C VAL A 704 14.73 -54.99 8.98
N ARG A 705 14.69 -53.86 8.28
CA ARG A 705 15.78 -53.46 7.37
C ARG A 705 17.09 -53.21 8.11
N ARG A 706 17.03 -52.63 9.31
CA ARG A 706 18.21 -52.42 10.16
C ARG A 706 18.83 -53.75 10.60
N VAL A 707 17.98 -54.75 10.98
CA VAL A 707 18.44 -56.09 11.32
C VAL A 707 19.06 -56.80 10.11
N LEU A 708 18.55 -56.53 8.91
CA LEU A 708 19.09 -57.05 7.64
C LEU A 708 20.33 -56.30 7.12
N GLY A 709 20.88 -55.34 7.90
CA GLY A 709 22.16 -54.69 7.58
C GLY A 709 22.03 -53.31 6.90
N ALA A 710 20.84 -52.75 6.75
CA ALA A 710 20.70 -51.40 6.19
C ALA A 710 21.30 -50.36 7.13
N GLU A 711 22.08 -49.42 6.60
CA GLU A 711 22.61 -48.25 7.32
C GLU A 711 21.54 -47.19 7.59
N VAL A 712 21.79 -46.34 8.60
CA VAL A 712 20.92 -45.16 8.88
C VAL A 712 20.76 -44.29 7.65
N LYS A 713 21.86 -44.10 6.89
CA LYS A 713 21.91 -43.31 5.64
C LYS A 713 20.92 -43.84 4.58
N ASP A 714 20.78 -45.17 4.45
CA ASP A 714 19.89 -45.79 3.45
C ASP A 714 18.43 -45.50 3.77
N ILE A 715 18.07 -45.57 5.06
CA ILE A 715 16.72 -45.28 5.54
C ILE A 715 16.37 -43.79 5.33
N LEU A 716 17.30 -42.91 5.70
CA LEU A 716 17.12 -41.47 5.53
C LEU A 716 17.01 -41.07 4.04
N SER A 717 17.85 -41.66 3.18
CA SER A 717 17.82 -41.47 1.74
C SER A 717 16.48 -41.93 1.14
N MET A 718 16.01 -43.10 1.51
CA MET A 718 14.73 -43.65 1.02
C MET A 718 13.54 -42.73 1.36
N LEU A 719 13.48 -42.21 2.59
CA LEU A 719 12.40 -41.35 3.02
C LEU A 719 12.52 -39.98 2.35
N SER A 720 13.72 -39.38 2.30
CA SER A 720 13.97 -38.04 1.71
C SER A 720 13.69 -38.02 0.21
N ARG A 721 14.10 -39.09 -0.53
CA ARG A 721 13.89 -39.19 -1.99
C ARG A 721 12.41 -39.06 -2.38
N LYS A 722 11.50 -39.70 -1.58
CA LYS A 722 10.05 -39.58 -1.82
C LYS A 722 9.56 -38.13 -1.80
N TYR A 723 9.92 -37.37 -0.77
CA TYR A 723 9.47 -35.97 -0.62
C TYR A 723 10.16 -35.07 -1.62
N ALA A 724 11.45 -35.28 -1.89
CA ALA A 724 12.19 -34.58 -2.93
C ALA A 724 11.53 -34.76 -4.30
N THR A 725 11.13 -35.99 -4.67
CA THR A 725 10.41 -36.23 -5.93
C THR A 725 9.06 -35.49 -5.98
N ILE A 726 8.31 -35.48 -4.88
CA ILE A 726 7.03 -34.73 -4.82
C ILE A 726 7.29 -33.23 -5.03
N VAL A 727 8.29 -32.63 -4.35
CA VAL A 727 8.65 -31.21 -4.50
C VAL A 727 9.03 -30.89 -5.95
N MET A 728 9.83 -31.75 -6.60
CA MET A 728 10.23 -31.58 -8.02
C MET A 728 9.02 -31.60 -8.96
N ILE A 729 8.09 -32.53 -8.77
CA ILE A 729 6.86 -32.59 -9.58
C ILE A 729 6.00 -31.34 -9.35
N CYS A 730 5.86 -30.92 -8.08
CA CYS A 730 5.09 -29.72 -7.72
C CYS A 730 5.70 -28.44 -8.28
N PHE A 731 7.03 -28.38 -8.39
CA PHE A 731 7.72 -27.24 -9.00
C PHE A 731 7.38 -27.08 -10.49
N VAL A 732 7.26 -28.19 -11.23
CA VAL A 732 6.87 -28.14 -12.65
C VAL A 732 5.48 -27.51 -12.83
N ILE A 733 4.60 -27.63 -11.84
CA ILE A 733 3.27 -26.99 -11.86
C ILE A 733 3.35 -25.56 -11.32
N ALA A 734 4.07 -25.36 -10.21
CA ALA A 734 4.14 -24.06 -9.54
C ALA A 734 4.87 -23.00 -10.38
N ALA A 735 5.92 -23.37 -11.11
CA ALA A 735 6.74 -22.42 -11.86
C ALA A 735 5.95 -21.69 -12.98
N PRO A 736 5.17 -22.37 -13.86
CA PRO A 736 4.35 -21.66 -14.85
C PRO A 736 3.29 -20.78 -14.24
N VAL A 737 2.62 -21.24 -13.17
CA VAL A 737 1.58 -20.45 -12.47
C VAL A 737 2.20 -19.18 -11.90
N SER A 738 3.34 -19.31 -11.20
CA SER A 738 4.05 -18.16 -10.62
C SER A 738 4.56 -17.20 -11.69
N TYR A 739 4.98 -17.71 -12.85
CA TYR A 739 5.41 -16.89 -13.98
C TYR A 739 4.24 -15.99 -14.44
N LEU A 740 3.06 -16.56 -14.70
CA LEU A 740 1.88 -15.81 -15.14
C LEU A 740 1.44 -14.76 -14.12
N VAL A 741 1.42 -15.14 -12.84
CA VAL A 741 1.07 -14.19 -11.74
C VAL A 741 2.09 -13.05 -11.66
N THR A 742 3.38 -13.36 -11.75
CA THR A 742 4.44 -12.36 -11.69
C THR A 742 4.41 -11.42 -12.90
N GLU A 743 4.17 -11.96 -14.10
CA GLU A 743 4.03 -11.16 -15.32
C GLU A 743 2.84 -10.20 -15.22
N ARG A 744 1.70 -10.68 -14.70
CA ARG A 744 0.53 -9.83 -14.44
C ARG A 744 0.81 -8.73 -13.41
N TYR A 745 1.54 -9.05 -12.34
CA TYR A 745 1.98 -8.05 -11.37
C TYR A 745 2.90 -7.00 -11.99
N PHE A 746 3.86 -7.45 -12.81
CA PHE A 746 4.82 -6.55 -13.48
C PHE A 746 4.18 -5.66 -14.55
N SER A 747 3.03 -6.05 -15.11
CA SER A 747 2.31 -5.21 -16.09
C SER A 747 1.79 -3.88 -15.50
N ASN A 748 1.75 -3.76 -14.17
CA ASN A 748 1.37 -2.52 -13.47
C ASN A 748 2.52 -1.50 -13.36
N PHE A 749 3.72 -1.83 -13.87
CA PHE A 749 4.89 -0.96 -13.78
C PHE A 749 5.37 -0.62 -15.19
N ALA A 750 5.55 0.67 -15.48
CA ALA A 750 6.19 1.10 -16.73
C ALA A 750 7.66 0.62 -16.77
N TYR A 751 8.36 0.74 -15.63
CA TYR A 751 9.73 0.26 -15.48
C TYR A 751 9.77 -0.97 -14.58
N ARG A 752 9.95 -2.13 -15.20
CA ARG A 752 9.93 -3.44 -14.54
C ARG A 752 11.24 -4.18 -14.70
N MET A 753 11.64 -4.93 -13.67
CA MET A 753 12.76 -5.82 -13.80
C MET A 753 12.41 -7.03 -14.72
N SER A 754 13.39 -7.55 -15.40
CA SER A 754 13.21 -8.80 -16.17
C SER A 754 12.98 -9.99 -15.24
N ILE A 755 12.09 -10.92 -15.63
CA ILE A 755 11.87 -12.17 -14.89
C ILE A 755 13.14 -13.04 -14.99
N ARG A 756 13.82 -13.20 -13.85
CA ARG A 756 15.12 -13.90 -13.77
C ARG A 756 14.92 -15.37 -13.41
N PRO A 757 15.37 -16.34 -14.25
CA PRO A 757 15.19 -17.77 -14.01
C PRO A 757 15.79 -18.30 -12.70
N TRP A 758 16.87 -17.69 -12.21
CA TRP A 758 17.51 -18.11 -10.96
C TRP A 758 16.59 -18.00 -9.73
N VAL A 759 15.59 -17.12 -9.73
CA VAL A 759 14.62 -16.96 -8.63
C VAL A 759 13.80 -18.24 -8.47
N PHE A 760 13.39 -18.85 -9.57
CA PHE A 760 12.66 -20.14 -9.56
C PHE A 760 13.53 -21.26 -9.01
N VAL A 761 14.78 -21.32 -9.43
CA VAL A 761 15.74 -22.35 -8.95
C VAL A 761 16.02 -22.13 -7.45
N ALA A 762 16.22 -20.89 -7.02
CA ALA A 762 16.45 -20.56 -5.61
C ALA A 762 15.25 -20.95 -4.74
N ALA A 763 14.02 -20.67 -5.15
CA ALA A 763 12.79 -21.06 -4.45
C ALA A 763 12.69 -22.59 -4.34
N LEU A 764 12.96 -23.31 -5.44
CA LEU A 764 13.01 -24.78 -5.44
C LEU A 764 14.04 -25.30 -4.44
N MET A 765 15.26 -24.75 -4.47
CA MET A 765 16.36 -25.19 -3.58
C MET A 765 16.02 -24.93 -2.11
N VAL A 766 15.44 -23.78 -1.78
CA VAL A 766 15.02 -23.47 -0.40
C VAL A 766 13.99 -24.50 0.08
N VAL A 767 12.91 -24.72 -0.68
CA VAL A 767 11.86 -25.68 -0.29
C VAL A 767 12.42 -27.09 -0.21
N LEU A 768 13.27 -27.51 -1.16
CA LEU A 768 13.88 -28.84 -1.18
C LEU A 768 14.78 -29.05 0.04
N VAL A 769 15.70 -28.12 0.31
CA VAL A 769 16.65 -28.21 1.43
C VAL A 769 15.90 -28.24 2.76
N VAL A 770 14.96 -27.33 2.96
CA VAL A 770 14.20 -27.27 4.22
C VAL A 770 13.35 -28.53 4.41
N THR A 771 12.68 -29.01 3.35
CA THR A 771 11.88 -30.24 3.40
C THR A 771 12.76 -31.47 3.71
N VAL A 772 13.89 -31.65 3.03
CA VAL A 772 14.81 -32.72 3.25
C VAL A 772 15.41 -32.68 4.67
N ALA A 773 15.83 -31.48 5.11
CA ALA A 773 16.35 -31.29 6.47
C ALA A 773 15.33 -31.68 7.54
N LEU A 774 14.07 -31.28 7.36
CA LEU A 774 12.96 -31.62 8.26
C LEU A 774 12.70 -33.14 8.29
N VAL A 775 12.67 -33.79 7.11
CA VAL A 775 12.50 -35.25 6.96
C VAL A 775 13.65 -36.00 7.63
N VAL A 776 14.90 -35.58 7.38
CA VAL A 776 16.11 -36.20 7.98
C VAL A 776 16.10 -36.03 9.50
N ALA A 777 15.89 -34.82 10.01
CA ALA A 777 15.87 -34.55 11.45
C ALA A 777 14.86 -35.44 12.19
N ARG A 778 13.68 -35.59 11.57
CA ARG A 778 12.61 -36.39 12.18
C ARG A 778 12.81 -37.91 12.03
N SER A 779 13.30 -38.35 10.87
CA SER A 779 13.52 -39.79 10.58
C SER A 779 14.75 -40.32 11.28
N PHE A 780 15.75 -39.48 11.59
CA PHE A 780 16.97 -39.88 12.31
C PHE A 780 16.66 -40.49 13.66
N SER A 781 15.78 -39.90 14.46
CA SER A 781 15.34 -40.43 15.75
C SER A 781 14.70 -41.83 15.63
N ALA A 782 13.96 -42.05 14.52
CA ALA A 782 13.35 -43.37 14.28
C ALA A 782 14.36 -44.41 13.77
N ALA A 783 15.32 -43.98 12.94
CA ALA A 783 16.36 -44.86 12.36
C ALA A 783 17.45 -45.27 13.38
N THR A 784 17.63 -44.54 14.47
CA THR A 784 18.60 -44.80 15.54
C THR A 784 18.03 -45.53 16.74
N LYS A 785 16.70 -45.74 16.83
CA LYS A 785 16.09 -46.52 17.90
C LYS A 785 16.52 -48.00 17.84
N ASN A 786 16.59 -48.62 19.02
CA ASN A 786 16.94 -50.02 19.12
C ASN A 786 15.92 -50.90 18.35
N PRO A 787 16.36 -51.67 17.31
CA PRO A 787 15.48 -52.53 16.52
C PRO A 787 14.68 -53.53 17.34
N VAL A 788 15.26 -54.07 18.41
CA VAL A 788 14.62 -55.06 19.27
C VAL A 788 13.42 -54.50 20.02
N GLU A 789 13.53 -53.27 20.53
CA GLU A 789 12.39 -52.58 21.18
C GLU A 789 11.29 -52.26 20.19
N SER A 790 11.67 -51.87 18.96
CA SER A 790 10.73 -51.50 17.89
C SER A 790 9.94 -52.70 17.34
N ILE A 791 10.49 -53.95 17.44
CA ILE A 791 9.82 -55.19 17.02
C ILE A 791 8.93 -55.74 18.15
N LYS A 792 9.30 -55.53 19.42
CA LYS A 792 8.55 -55.99 20.60
C LYS A 792 7.41 -55.08 21.02
N ALA A 793 7.37 -53.82 20.57
CA ALA A 793 6.28 -52.89 20.90
C ALA A 793 5.00 -53.33 20.15
N GLU A 794 4.04 -53.93 20.85
CA GLU A 794 2.66 -54.23 20.39
C GLU A 794 1.76 -52.99 20.53
#